data_860b035c26a343694a9ef6b8808f6c68
#
_entry.id   860b035c26a343694a9ef6b8808f6c68
#
_cell.length_a   1.000
_cell.length_b   1.000
_cell.length_c   1.000
_cell.angle_alpha   90.00
_cell.angle_beta   90.00
_cell.angle_gamma   90.00
#
_symmetry.space_group_name_H-M   'P 1'
#
loop_
_entity.id
_entity.type
_entity.pdbx_description
1 polymer ?
#
loop_
_entity_poly.entity_id
_entity_poly.type
_entity_poly.pdbx_seq_one_letter_code
_entity_poly.pdbx_strand_id
1 'polypeptide(L)'
;MAAGVVAAGVLSGPAASARPAPEPPLTTMSIKSPPGSADVRVLIYHGSAAGGDESPVVNAGIEAIEDLGQSGPTAGRFKVTATDDASVFTDETELGLYNAVVFLTGGGDVLDPEQEAGLESYMEAGGGFLGIHDAARAEPYSDWFTGLVGARPAASSPTAVQRATVEVGDRQHPATKDLPLQWKRPDKWLNWTKNPSGDVHTVARVRESTYTPGTGANGADHPVSWCRDYDGGRSFYTGMGGTESSYDETEFRSHLRGALAWTSRISQADCKATINANYKAERLTQPNQPGQNDQIGEPHGLVTAPDGRVFYIGRGGADSSQPVITDWNNPDVGKGKGEIHVYDPKTKKVTLAGTLNVFGNKGGGDELIKVEEGLLGIELDPRFEDNGWVYLHYTPHSRIDRDKRMAERYVSRFTYNSATGRLDLNSEKVLLKWPVQIHSCCHAGGGLAWDSKGNLYIATGDNNSSGFSDGYSGNNPQPNYKGVSFADARRTAGNTNNLNGKILRIHPEQDGTYTLPEGNLFTGKETAEGGGKTRGEIYVMGVRNPARISIDKKTDTLYAGWVGPDAGSPSTTWGPAKYDTFAAITKPGNHGWPYCMGNKQPYRDRNLPDPSKPLGWYDCNAPKNESPNNDGLVNLPPVTSNTIWYSPQGGGPDFPRDANGIPSYKTAEQKFLLPWLKGGGQAAMDGPVYRYDANSASAAKWPSYWDGKWFVGDFYDADQPRHAVLLDPKTAGQGGIPVHAESLKKIIPIGNDGIKNLMDWKFGPDGTLYVLDYGRGFFTSDSKSALWQVTYKGGGPTPAADQLVREAQ
;
A
#
# COMPACT_ATOMS: atom_id res chain seq x y z
N MET A 1 9.07 -31.04 58.03
CA MET A 1 7.97 -31.82 58.65
C MET A 1 6.84 -31.90 57.65
N ALA A 2 6.53 -33.13 57.30
CA ALA A 2 5.30 -33.69 56.74
C ALA A 2 4.73 -33.07 55.43
N ALA A 3 4.91 -33.89 54.42
CA ALA A 3 4.22 -33.89 53.15
C ALA A 3 2.73 -34.27 53.31
N GLY A 4 1.86 -33.65 52.52
CA GLY A 4 0.50 -34.07 52.31
C GLY A 4 0.25 -34.22 50.81
N VAL A 5 0.20 -35.44 50.33
CA VAL A 5 -0.19 -35.82 48.97
C VAL A 5 -1.70 -35.88 48.92
N VAL A 6 -2.33 -35.09 48.02
CA VAL A 6 -3.74 -35.26 47.67
C VAL A 6 -3.79 -35.86 46.28
N ALA A 7 -4.30 -37.05 46.19
CA ALA A 7 -4.59 -37.75 44.93
C ALA A 7 -5.86 -37.19 44.28
N ALA A 8 -5.74 -36.66 43.07
CA ALA A 8 -6.86 -36.31 42.24
C ALA A 8 -7.28 -37.54 41.39
N GLY A 9 -8.50 -38.02 41.65
CA GLY A 9 -9.11 -39.09 40.87
C GLY A 9 -9.48 -38.62 39.46
N VAL A 10 -9.01 -39.32 38.45
CA VAL A 10 -9.38 -39.15 37.07
C VAL A 10 -10.74 -39.79 36.83
N LEU A 11 -11.76 -39.01 36.61
CA LEU A 11 -13.02 -39.48 36.07
C LEU A 11 -12.88 -39.68 34.54
N SER A 12 -12.83 -40.92 34.12
CA SER A 12 -12.92 -41.33 32.71
C SER A 12 -14.33 -41.06 32.21
N GLY A 13 -14.55 -40.04 31.41
CA GLY A 13 -15.72 -39.89 30.59
C GLY A 13 -15.70 -40.87 29.41
N PRO A 14 -16.87 -41.22 28.82
CA PRO A 14 -16.95 -42.21 27.76
C PRO A 14 -16.22 -41.67 26.51
N ALA A 15 -15.37 -42.50 25.90
CA ALA A 15 -14.69 -42.24 24.65
C ALA A 15 -15.74 -41.96 23.57
N ALA A 16 -15.70 -40.79 22.93
CA ALA A 16 -16.40 -40.51 21.72
C ALA A 16 -15.94 -41.55 20.67
N SER A 17 -16.86 -42.33 20.15
CA SER A 17 -16.60 -43.25 19.04
C SER A 17 -16.17 -42.42 17.84
N ALA A 18 -14.95 -42.60 17.38
CA ALA A 18 -14.47 -42.04 16.12
C ALA A 18 -15.40 -42.61 15.02
N ARG A 19 -16.05 -41.72 14.27
CA ARG A 19 -16.79 -42.05 13.06
C ARG A 19 -15.80 -42.73 12.09
N PRO A 20 -16.13 -43.87 11.48
CA PRO A 20 -15.27 -44.44 10.45
C PRO A 20 -15.10 -43.41 9.32
N ALA A 21 -13.88 -43.32 8.79
CA ALA A 21 -13.62 -42.51 7.60
C ALA A 21 -14.61 -42.97 6.49
N PRO A 22 -15.19 -42.03 5.74
CA PRO A 22 -16.05 -42.41 4.62
C PRO A 22 -15.22 -43.21 3.63
N GLU A 23 -15.79 -44.33 3.15
CA GLU A 23 -15.23 -45.07 2.02
C GLU A 23 -15.15 -44.12 0.80
N PRO A 24 -14.10 -44.16 0.00
CA PRO A 24 -14.00 -43.30 -1.19
C PRO A 24 -15.20 -43.64 -2.11
N PRO A 25 -15.84 -42.62 -2.71
CA PRO A 25 -16.97 -42.84 -3.58
C PRO A 25 -16.57 -43.67 -4.78
N LEU A 26 -17.38 -44.68 -5.06
CA LEU A 26 -17.16 -45.70 -6.11
C LEU A 26 -17.54 -45.23 -7.53
N THR A 27 -18.01 -43.99 -7.67
CA THR A 27 -18.39 -43.42 -8.98
C THR A 27 -17.69 -42.09 -9.19
N THR A 28 -16.91 -41.96 -10.25
CA THR A 28 -16.29 -40.72 -10.68
C THR A 28 -17.32 -39.96 -11.54
N MET A 29 -18.06 -39.06 -10.93
CA MET A 29 -18.83 -38.06 -11.68
C MET A 29 -17.87 -37.34 -12.62
N SER A 30 -18.22 -37.18 -13.89
CA SER A 30 -17.42 -36.50 -14.90
C SER A 30 -18.25 -35.38 -15.49
N ILE A 31 -17.85 -34.13 -15.12
CA ILE A 31 -18.44 -32.96 -15.75
C ILE A 31 -17.89 -32.83 -17.18
N LYS A 32 -18.80 -32.77 -18.13
CA LYS A 32 -18.45 -32.58 -19.53
C LYS A 32 -17.93 -31.15 -19.67
N SER A 33 -16.61 -31.00 -19.80
CA SER A 33 -15.99 -29.70 -20.14
C SER A 33 -16.63 -29.17 -21.42
N PRO A 34 -17.05 -27.87 -21.48
CA PRO A 34 -17.58 -27.33 -22.71
C PRO A 34 -16.49 -27.34 -23.78
N PRO A 35 -16.65 -28.05 -24.91
CA PRO A 35 -15.75 -27.84 -26.04
C PRO A 35 -15.89 -26.40 -26.51
N GLY A 36 -14.87 -25.74 -27.07
CA GLY A 36 -14.75 -24.31 -27.38
C GLY A 36 -15.91 -23.63 -28.13
N SER A 37 -16.94 -24.36 -28.54
CA SER A 37 -18.18 -23.86 -29.19
C SER A 37 -19.47 -24.46 -28.62
N ALA A 38 -19.42 -25.29 -27.56
CA ALA A 38 -20.60 -25.97 -27.05
C ALA A 38 -21.40 -25.10 -26.09
N ASP A 39 -22.71 -25.38 -26.02
CA ASP A 39 -23.65 -24.81 -25.08
C ASP A 39 -23.21 -25.13 -23.64
N VAL A 40 -23.10 -24.09 -22.82
CA VAL A 40 -22.80 -24.16 -21.40
C VAL A 40 -24.14 -24.32 -20.67
N ARG A 41 -24.29 -25.42 -19.94
CA ARG A 41 -25.50 -25.67 -19.16
C ARG A 41 -25.41 -25.11 -17.76
N VAL A 42 -26.40 -24.34 -17.37
CA VAL A 42 -26.52 -23.68 -16.05
C VAL A 42 -27.79 -24.19 -15.39
N LEU A 43 -27.68 -24.75 -14.20
CA LEU A 43 -28.79 -25.10 -13.34
C LEU A 43 -29.02 -23.97 -12.34
N ILE A 44 -30.24 -23.45 -12.25
CA ILE A 44 -30.65 -22.55 -11.15
C ILE A 44 -31.47 -23.38 -10.17
N TYR A 45 -30.96 -23.52 -8.96
CA TYR A 45 -31.71 -24.13 -7.86
C TYR A 45 -32.32 -23.03 -6.99
N HIS A 46 -33.66 -23.07 -6.82
CA HIS A 46 -34.44 -22.11 -6.04
C HIS A 46 -35.34 -22.76 -5.01
N GLY A 47 -34.95 -23.92 -4.48
CA GLY A 47 -35.65 -24.58 -3.40
C GLY A 47 -35.62 -23.76 -2.10
N SER A 48 -36.62 -24.01 -1.25
CA SER A 48 -36.67 -23.45 0.11
C SER A 48 -37.09 -24.55 1.09
N ALA A 49 -36.88 -24.36 2.38
CA ALA A 49 -37.29 -25.31 3.41
C ALA A 49 -38.83 -25.59 3.42
N ALA A 50 -39.62 -24.78 2.74
CA ALA A 50 -41.09 -24.93 2.62
C ALA A 50 -41.55 -25.36 1.22
N GLY A 51 -40.63 -25.66 0.30
CA GLY A 51 -40.86 -25.92 -1.12
C GLY A 51 -40.14 -24.93 -2.00
N GLY A 52 -40.53 -24.65 -3.23
CA GLY A 52 -39.91 -23.67 -4.12
C GLY A 52 -39.97 -22.22 -3.57
N ASP A 53 -38.93 -21.42 -3.82
CA ASP A 53 -38.94 -20.00 -3.52
C ASP A 53 -39.40 -19.22 -4.77
N GLU A 54 -40.67 -18.79 -4.76
CA GLU A 54 -41.31 -18.00 -5.80
C GLU A 54 -41.32 -16.49 -5.45
N SER A 55 -40.44 -16.03 -4.57
CA SER A 55 -40.39 -14.62 -4.22
C SER A 55 -40.11 -13.74 -5.45
N PRO A 56 -40.59 -12.47 -5.51
CA PRO A 56 -40.32 -11.60 -6.64
C PRO A 56 -38.82 -11.41 -6.92
N VAL A 57 -37.99 -11.49 -5.89
CA VAL A 57 -36.52 -11.37 -6.02
C VAL A 57 -35.94 -12.59 -6.73
N VAL A 58 -36.40 -13.78 -6.37
CA VAL A 58 -35.97 -15.06 -7.00
C VAL A 58 -36.42 -15.11 -8.46
N ASN A 59 -37.70 -14.78 -8.72
CA ASN A 59 -38.22 -14.76 -10.08
C ASN A 59 -37.47 -13.79 -10.99
N ALA A 60 -37.21 -12.57 -10.52
CA ALA A 60 -36.40 -11.58 -11.25
C ALA A 60 -34.96 -12.08 -11.51
N GLY A 61 -34.37 -12.81 -10.55
CA GLY A 61 -33.07 -13.44 -10.72
C GLY A 61 -33.02 -14.53 -11.76
N ILE A 62 -34.05 -15.40 -11.79
CA ILE A 62 -34.24 -16.46 -12.80
C ILE A 62 -34.32 -15.81 -14.20
N GLU A 63 -35.26 -14.87 -14.38
CA GLU A 63 -35.44 -14.14 -15.65
C GLU A 63 -34.16 -13.47 -16.12
N ALA A 64 -33.47 -12.79 -15.21
CA ALA A 64 -32.22 -12.11 -15.54
C ALA A 64 -31.12 -13.08 -16.03
N ILE A 65 -30.98 -14.26 -15.39
CA ILE A 65 -29.95 -15.24 -15.77
C ILE A 65 -30.34 -15.94 -17.09
N GLU A 66 -31.62 -16.24 -17.31
CA GLU A 66 -32.12 -16.75 -18.58
C GLU A 66 -31.84 -15.76 -19.72
N ASP A 67 -32.12 -14.47 -19.52
CA ASP A 67 -31.81 -13.41 -20.48
C ASP A 67 -30.31 -13.34 -20.83
N LEU A 68 -29.42 -13.60 -19.86
CA LEU A 68 -27.98 -13.65 -20.14
C LEU A 68 -27.60 -14.75 -21.13
N GLY A 69 -28.40 -15.83 -21.16
CA GLY A 69 -28.26 -16.90 -22.15
C GLY A 69 -28.81 -16.52 -23.53
N GLN A 70 -29.75 -15.59 -23.62
CA GLN A 70 -30.43 -15.23 -24.85
C GLN A 70 -29.90 -13.98 -25.51
N SER A 71 -29.24 -13.09 -24.78
CA SER A 71 -28.87 -11.76 -25.24
C SER A 71 -27.39 -11.41 -24.93
N GLY A 72 -26.86 -10.42 -25.62
CA GLY A 72 -25.55 -9.83 -25.38
C GLY A 72 -24.35 -10.75 -25.78
N PRO A 73 -23.17 -10.55 -25.21
CA PRO A 73 -21.93 -11.26 -25.58
C PRO A 73 -21.96 -12.78 -25.36
N THR A 74 -22.91 -13.26 -24.57
CA THR A 74 -23.10 -14.69 -24.24
C THR A 74 -24.35 -15.29 -24.89
N ALA A 75 -24.99 -14.57 -25.81
CA ALA A 75 -26.18 -15.02 -26.50
C ALA A 75 -25.96 -16.41 -27.15
N GLY A 76 -26.87 -17.34 -26.84
CA GLY A 76 -26.83 -18.71 -27.32
C GLY A 76 -25.77 -19.62 -26.69
N ARG A 77 -24.97 -19.10 -25.74
CA ARG A 77 -23.94 -19.91 -25.05
C ARG A 77 -24.43 -20.55 -23.76
N PHE A 78 -25.28 -19.87 -23.01
CA PHE A 78 -25.87 -20.43 -21.78
C PHE A 78 -27.23 -21.10 -22.09
N LYS A 79 -27.38 -22.36 -21.67
CA LYS A 79 -28.64 -23.08 -21.61
C LYS A 79 -29.02 -23.18 -20.14
N VAL A 80 -30.00 -22.41 -19.74
CA VAL A 80 -30.44 -22.28 -18.34
C VAL A 80 -31.63 -23.20 -18.08
N THR A 81 -31.59 -23.89 -16.96
CA THR A 81 -32.69 -24.67 -16.41
C THR A 81 -32.90 -24.22 -14.97
N ALA A 82 -34.12 -23.83 -14.59
CA ALA A 82 -34.48 -23.53 -13.21
C ALA A 82 -35.31 -24.65 -12.61
N THR A 83 -35.05 -24.99 -11.35
CA THR A 83 -35.79 -26.02 -10.60
C THR A 83 -35.77 -25.72 -9.11
N ASP A 84 -36.89 -26.12 -8.45
CA ASP A 84 -37.00 -26.22 -6.99
C ASP A 84 -36.89 -27.67 -6.48
N ASP A 85 -36.79 -28.64 -7.40
CA ASP A 85 -36.64 -30.04 -7.08
C ASP A 85 -35.19 -30.40 -6.76
N ALA A 86 -34.92 -30.66 -5.48
CA ALA A 86 -33.60 -31.01 -4.98
C ALA A 86 -33.15 -32.43 -5.37
N SER A 87 -34.04 -33.25 -5.92
CA SER A 87 -33.70 -34.62 -6.38
C SER A 87 -32.64 -34.59 -7.51
N VAL A 88 -32.48 -33.47 -8.22
CA VAL A 88 -31.45 -33.27 -9.22
C VAL A 88 -30.02 -33.44 -8.65
N PHE A 89 -29.82 -33.23 -7.36
CA PHE A 89 -28.53 -33.39 -6.71
C PHE A 89 -28.20 -34.87 -6.42
N THR A 90 -29.17 -35.77 -6.39
CA THR A 90 -28.93 -37.22 -6.23
C THR A 90 -28.81 -37.94 -7.56
N ASP A 91 -29.10 -37.28 -8.69
CA ASP A 91 -28.86 -37.84 -10.02
C ASP A 91 -27.54 -37.37 -10.57
N GLU A 92 -26.46 -38.12 -10.31
CA GLU A 92 -25.11 -37.79 -10.78
C GLU A 92 -25.01 -37.66 -12.31
N THR A 93 -25.87 -38.37 -13.05
CA THR A 93 -25.89 -38.34 -14.52
C THR A 93 -26.48 -37.03 -15.03
N GLU A 94 -27.56 -36.57 -14.41
CA GLU A 94 -28.18 -35.31 -14.76
C GLU A 94 -27.35 -34.13 -14.28
N LEU A 95 -26.93 -34.11 -13.00
CA LEU A 95 -26.13 -33.05 -12.42
C LEU A 95 -24.81 -32.89 -13.15
N GLY A 96 -24.18 -33.96 -13.59
CA GLY A 96 -22.94 -33.93 -14.39
C GLY A 96 -23.09 -33.31 -15.79
N LEU A 97 -24.29 -33.01 -16.25
CA LEU A 97 -24.53 -32.27 -17.49
C LEU A 97 -24.35 -30.76 -17.34
N TYR A 98 -24.42 -30.23 -16.10
CA TYR A 98 -24.36 -28.82 -15.85
C TYR A 98 -22.91 -28.38 -15.61
N ASN A 99 -22.52 -27.24 -16.19
CA ASN A 99 -21.19 -26.63 -16.02
C ASN A 99 -21.15 -25.67 -14.82
N ALA A 100 -22.30 -25.14 -14.42
CA ALA A 100 -22.46 -24.33 -13.24
C ALA A 100 -23.82 -24.55 -12.59
N VAL A 101 -23.87 -24.58 -11.27
CA VAL A 101 -25.05 -24.58 -10.41
C VAL A 101 -25.15 -23.23 -9.75
N VAL A 102 -26.29 -22.56 -9.87
CA VAL A 102 -26.61 -21.28 -9.24
C VAL A 102 -27.58 -21.53 -8.09
N PHE A 103 -27.19 -21.13 -6.88
CA PHE A 103 -28.09 -21.09 -5.74
C PHE A 103 -28.72 -19.69 -5.65
N LEU A 104 -30.04 -19.67 -5.89
CA LEU A 104 -30.87 -18.47 -5.82
C LEU A 104 -32.05 -18.77 -4.91
N THR A 105 -31.82 -18.88 -3.62
CA THR A 105 -32.77 -19.36 -2.60
C THR A 105 -32.85 -18.33 -1.47
N GLY A 106 -33.99 -18.32 -0.76
CA GLY A 106 -34.20 -17.53 0.45
C GLY A 106 -33.45 -18.03 1.70
N GLY A 107 -32.71 -19.15 1.55
CA GLY A 107 -31.95 -19.76 2.65
C GLY A 107 -32.76 -20.80 3.41
N GLY A 108 -32.14 -21.37 4.43
CA GLY A 108 -32.67 -22.48 5.24
C GLY A 108 -32.02 -23.80 4.92
N ASP A 109 -32.53 -24.87 5.52
CA ASP A 109 -32.10 -26.26 5.28
C ASP A 109 -32.86 -26.78 4.02
N VAL A 110 -32.20 -26.64 2.86
CA VAL A 110 -32.84 -26.83 1.54
C VAL A 110 -32.40 -28.11 0.83
N LEU A 111 -31.36 -28.76 1.35
CA LEU A 111 -30.89 -30.06 0.88
C LEU A 111 -30.89 -31.06 2.04
N ASP A 112 -31.31 -32.27 1.78
CA ASP A 112 -31.06 -33.35 2.71
C ASP A 112 -29.58 -33.84 2.63
N PRO A 113 -29.11 -34.68 3.55
CA PRO A 113 -27.71 -35.14 3.54
C PRO A 113 -27.25 -35.88 2.28
N GLU A 114 -28.15 -36.54 1.55
CA GLU A 114 -27.84 -37.24 0.30
C GLU A 114 -27.69 -36.24 -0.86
N GLN A 115 -28.56 -35.25 -0.89
CA GLN A 115 -28.52 -34.16 -1.87
C GLN A 115 -27.29 -33.25 -1.65
N GLU A 116 -26.92 -32.95 -0.40
CA GLU A 116 -25.71 -32.23 -0.09
C GLU A 116 -24.45 -33.01 -0.54
N ALA A 117 -24.39 -34.32 -0.26
CA ALA A 117 -23.30 -35.17 -0.71
C ALA A 117 -23.20 -35.26 -2.24
N GLY A 118 -24.35 -35.20 -2.97
CA GLY A 118 -24.32 -35.07 -4.43
C GLY A 118 -23.76 -33.77 -4.94
N LEU A 119 -24.07 -32.65 -4.29
CA LEU A 119 -23.46 -31.36 -4.61
C LEU A 119 -21.96 -31.36 -4.29
N GLU A 120 -21.52 -32.01 -3.19
CA GLU A 120 -20.11 -32.21 -2.85
C GLU A 120 -19.41 -32.99 -3.95
N SER A 121 -19.93 -34.12 -4.36
CA SER A 121 -19.40 -34.92 -5.48
C SER A 121 -19.32 -34.13 -6.78
N TYR A 122 -20.31 -33.28 -7.05
CA TYR A 122 -20.28 -32.37 -8.21
C TYR A 122 -19.12 -31.37 -8.14
N MET A 123 -18.85 -30.77 -6.97
CA MET A 123 -17.71 -29.85 -6.78
C MET A 123 -16.38 -30.61 -6.92
N GLU A 124 -16.24 -31.80 -6.31
CA GLU A 124 -15.04 -32.65 -6.44
C GLU A 124 -14.75 -33.02 -7.89
N ALA A 125 -15.79 -33.25 -8.70
CA ALA A 125 -15.66 -33.49 -10.13
C ALA A 125 -15.29 -32.26 -10.95
N GLY A 126 -15.11 -31.10 -10.33
CA GLY A 126 -14.73 -29.84 -10.98
C GLY A 126 -15.88 -28.92 -11.34
N GLY A 127 -17.04 -29.08 -10.74
CA GLY A 127 -18.25 -28.27 -10.96
C GLY A 127 -18.08 -26.78 -10.64
N GLY A 128 -18.97 -25.98 -11.17
CA GLY A 128 -19.03 -24.55 -10.89
C GLY A 128 -20.20 -24.20 -9.97
N PHE A 129 -19.97 -23.38 -8.96
CA PHE A 129 -20.98 -22.90 -8.03
C PHE A 129 -21.08 -21.37 -8.07
N LEU A 130 -22.28 -20.82 -8.14
CA LEU A 130 -22.57 -19.40 -7.99
C LEU A 130 -23.65 -19.19 -6.92
N GLY A 131 -23.27 -18.66 -5.76
CA GLY A 131 -24.23 -18.26 -4.72
C GLY A 131 -24.59 -16.78 -4.84
N ILE A 132 -25.89 -16.48 -4.78
CA ILE A 132 -26.41 -15.11 -4.86
C ILE A 132 -27.14 -14.76 -3.57
N HIS A 133 -26.72 -13.68 -2.93
CA HIS A 133 -27.28 -13.05 -1.74
C HIS A 133 -27.66 -14.06 -0.63
N ASP A 134 -28.94 -14.38 -0.44
CA ASP A 134 -29.42 -15.25 0.65
C ASP A 134 -29.03 -16.73 0.46
N ALA A 135 -28.42 -17.12 -0.66
CA ALA A 135 -27.75 -18.42 -0.79
C ALA A 135 -26.70 -18.67 0.33
N ALA A 136 -26.12 -17.64 0.90
CA ALA A 136 -25.23 -17.76 2.05
C ALA A 136 -25.97 -18.15 3.36
N ARG A 137 -27.28 -18.15 3.38
CA ARG A 137 -28.13 -18.61 4.49
C ARG A 137 -28.62 -20.05 4.31
N ALA A 138 -28.36 -20.64 3.15
CA ALA A 138 -28.69 -22.06 2.92
C ALA A 138 -27.75 -22.94 3.74
N GLU A 139 -28.24 -24.16 4.03
CA GLU A 139 -27.50 -25.20 4.77
C GLU A 139 -26.88 -24.67 6.08
N PRO A 140 -27.70 -24.14 7.02
CA PRO A 140 -27.20 -23.44 8.19
C PRO A 140 -26.39 -24.33 9.15
N TYR A 141 -26.48 -25.64 8.99
CA TYR A 141 -25.79 -26.62 9.83
C TYR A 141 -24.61 -27.27 9.14
N SER A 142 -24.38 -27.02 7.85
CA SER A 142 -23.29 -27.59 7.08
C SER A 142 -22.03 -26.66 7.12
N ASP A 143 -20.95 -27.22 7.65
CA ASP A 143 -19.64 -26.57 7.59
C ASP A 143 -19.04 -26.63 6.18
N TRP A 144 -19.35 -27.71 5.43
CA TRP A 144 -18.90 -27.86 4.05
C TRP A 144 -19.53 -26.79 3.16
N PHE A 145 -20.85 -26.62 3.22
CA PHE A 145 -21.57 -25.61 2.44
C PHE A 145 -21.12 -24.17 2.84
N THR A 146 -20.90 -23.94 4.14
CA THR A 146 -20.30 -22.68 4.61
C THR A 146 -18.93 -22.44 3.98
N GLY A 147 -18.12 -23.48 3.84
CA GLY A 147 -16.86 -23.47 3.12
C GLY A 147 -17.03 -23.20 1.63
N LEU A 148 -18.02 -23.80 0.98
CA LEU A 148 -18.36 -23.61 -0.43
C LEU A 148 -18.70 -22.13 -0.71
N VAL A 149 -19.59 -21.54 0.06
CA VAL A 149 -19.96 -20.12 -0.04
C VAL A 149 -18.81 -19.21 0.40
N GLY A 150 -18.06 -19.58 1.43
CA GLY A 150 -16.92 -18.84 1.97
C GLY A 150 -17.22 -17.94 3.18
N ALA A 151 -18.49 -17.67 3.49
CA ALA A 151 -18.91 -16.92 4.66
C ALA A 151 -20.36 -17.21 5.04
N ARG A 152 -20.69 -16.94 6.31
CA ARG A 152 -22.05 -17.03 6.84
C ARG A 152 -22.55 -15.64 7.27
N PRO A 153 -23.76 -15.22 6.88
CA PRO A 153 -24.32 -13.93 7.29
C PRO A 153 -24.54 -13.86 8.80
N ALA A 154 -24.26 -12.69 9.37
CA ALA A 154 -24.61 -12.39 10.75
C ALA A 154 -26.13 -12.16 10.89
N ALA A 155 -26.71 -12.63 11.99
CA ALA A 155 -28.12 -12.38 12.31
C ALA A 155 -28.45 -10.88 12.46
N SER A 156 -27.44 -10.06 12.77
CA SER A 156 -27.55 -8.60 12.91
C SER A 156 -27.39 -7.83 11.59
N SER A 157 -27.40 -8.53 10.43
CA SER A 157 -27.37 -7.86 9.13
C SER A 157 -28.58 -6.93 8.96
N PRO A 158 -28.39 -5.72 8.38
CA PRO A 158 -29.52 -4.84 8.08
C PRO A 158 -30.52 -5.49 7.10
N THR A 159 -31.81 -5.39 7.39
CA THR A 159 -32.88 -5.89 6.51
C THR A 159 -33.41 -4.84 5.54
N ALA A 160 -33.17 -3.56 5.82
CA ALA A 160 -33.60 -2.46 4.97
C ALA A 160 -32.69 -2.31 3.74
N VAL A 161 -33.31 -1.97 2.60
CA VAL A 161 -32.58 -1.56 1.39
C VAL A 161 -31.86 -0.24 1.65
N GLN A 162 -30.55 -0.21 1.43
CA GLN A 162 -29.74 0.99 1.62
C GLN A 162 -28.82 1.19 0.42
N ARG A 163 -28.66 2.45 0.01
CA ARG A 163 -27.67 2.81 -1.03
C ARG A 163 -26.27 2.85 -0.44
N ALA A 164 -25.36 2.08 -1.03
CA ALA A 164 -23.95 2.07 -0.65
C ALA A 164 -23.01 2.17 -1.86
N THR A 165 -21.73 2.39 -1.60
CA THR A 165 -20.68 2.35 -2.62
C THR A 165 -20.01 0.99 -2.60
N VAL A 166 -20.06 0.28 -3.72
CA VAL A 166 -19.27 -0.92 -3.98
C VAL A 166 -17.95 -0.48 -4.63
N GLU A 167 -16.84 -0.99 -4.10
CA GLU A 167 -15.48 -0.77 -4.60
C GLU A 167 -14.99 -2.01 -5.33
N VAL A 168 -14.62 -1.86 -6.59
CA VAL A 168 -14.06 -2.93 -7.40
C VAL A 168 -12.56 -3.05 -7.13
N GLY A 169 -12.16 -4.11 -6.43
CA GLY A 169 -10.76 -4.42 -6.11
C GLY A 169 -10.02 -5.15 -7.24
N ASP A 170 -10.71 -6.07 -7.90
CA ASP A 170 -10.17 -6.82 -9.04
C ASP A 170 -10.72 -6.28 -10.37
N ARG A 171 -9.83 -5.71 -11.17
CA ARG A 171 -10.13 -5.15 -12.50
C ARG A 171 -9.90 -6.15 -13.63
N GLN A 172 -9.51 -7.38 -13.32
CA GLN A 172 -9.17 -8.40 -14.30
C GLN A 172 -10.17 -9.55 -14.32
N HIS A 173 -10.82 -9.79 -13.17
CA HIS A 173 -11.81 -10.85 -13.07
C HIS A 173 -13.00 -10.59 -14.00
N PRO A 174 -13.50 -11.58 -14.76
CA PRO A 174 -14.63 -11.42 -15.69
C PRO A 174 -15.87 -10.77 -15.07
N ALA A 175 -16.14 -11.05 -13.78
CA ALA A 175 -17.28 -10.48 -13.08
C ALA A 175 -17.16 -8.98 -12.74
N THR A 176 -15.96 -8.40 -12.84
CA THR A 176 -15.72 -7.04 -12.34
C THR A 176 -14.93 -6.15 -13.30
N LYS A 177 -14.29 -6.71 -14.33
CA LYS A 177 -13.43 -5.96 -15.26
C LYS A 177 -14.15 -4.83 -16.01
N ASP A 178 -15.43 -4.99 -16.26
CA ASP A 178 -16.24 -4.04 -17.01
C ASP A 178 -17.10 -3.13 -16.10
N LEU A 179 -16.94 -3.25 -14.76
CA LEU A 179 -17.65 -2.43 -13.80
C LEU A 179 -16.93 -1.11 -13.52
N PRO A 180 -17.67 -0.05 -13.11
CA PRO A 180 -17.04 1.16 -12.55
C PRO A 180 -16.21 0.83 -11.31
N LEU A 181 -15.06 1.51 -11.13
CA LEU A 181 -14.20 1.31 -9.94
C LEU A 181 -14.93 1.59 -8.62
N GLN A 182 -15.92 2.51 -8.67
CA GLN A 182 -16.84 2.77 -7.58
C GLN A 182 -18.25 2.74 -8.14
N TRP A 183 -19.06 1.81 -7.65
CA TRP A 183 -20.43 1.57 -8.11
C TRP A 183 -21.42 1.84 -6.97
N LYS A 184 -22.22 2.90 -7.12
CA LYS A 184 -23.23 3.30 -6.12
C LYS A 184 -24.57 2.65 -6.44
N ARG A 185 -25.03 1.74 -5.58
CA ARG A 185 -26.27 1.02 -5.80
C ARG A 185 -27.05 0.78 -4.49
N PRO A 186 -28.38 0.59 -4.57
CA PRO A 186 -29.18 0.12 -3.45
C PRO A 186 -29.12 -1.42 -3.36
N ASP A 187 -29.04 -1.95 -2.15
CA ASP A 187 -29.22 -3.38 -1.87
C ASP A 187 -29.54 -3.63 -0.39
N LYS A 188 -29.77 -4.89 -0.02
CA LYS A 188 -29.79 -5.37 1.37
C LYS A 188 -28.38 -5.89 1.68
N TRP A 189 -27.60 -5.13 2.43
CA TRP A 189 -26.20 -5.45 2.69
C TRP A 189 -26.06 -6.45 3.82
N LEU A 190 -25.44 -7.60 3.55
CA LEU A 190 -25.19 -8.63 4.55
C LEU A 190 -23.91 -8.35 5.30
N ASN A 191 -23.94 -8.48 6.63
CA ASN A 191 -22.75 -8.55 7.47
C ASN A 191 -22.35 -10.02 7.67
N TRP A 192 -21.09 -10.28 7.93
CA TRP A 192 -20.55 -11.63 8.09
C TRP A 192 -20.25 -11.95 9.54
N THR A 193 -20.56 -13.17 9.97
CA THR A 193 -20.22 -13.66 11.32
C THR A 193 -18.71 -13.73 11.50
N LYS A 194 -17.98 -14.14 10.47
CA LYS A 194 -16.52 -14.07 10.33
C LYS A 194 -16.22 -13.40 8.99
N ASN A 195 -15.44 -12.33 9.02
CA ASN A 195 -15.04 -11.64 7.79
C ASN A 195 -14.21 -12.58 6.91
N PRO A 196 -14.63 -12.89 5.67
CA PRO A 196 -13.94 -13.84 4.79
C PRO A 196 -12.66 -13.27 4.15
N SER A 197 -12.37 -11.98 4.34
CA SER A 197 -11.21 -11.34 3.76
C SER A 197 -9.91 -12.06 4.11
N GLY A 198 -9.15 -12.42 3.10
CA GLY A 198 -7.91 -13.18 3.20
C GLY A 198 -8.06 -14.70 3.23
N ASP A 199 -9.28 -15.23 3.37
CA ASP A 199 -9.59 -16.66 3.20
C ASP A 199 -10.17 -16.93 1.80
N VAL A 200 -10.70 -15.90 1.14
CA VAL A 200 -11.21 -15.90 -0.24
C VAL A 200 -10.53 -14.85 -1.10
N HIS A 201 -10.63 -14.96 -2.41
CA HIS A 201 -10.22 -13.87 -3.29
C HIS A 201 -11.36 -12.87 -3.48
N THR A 202 -11.25 -11.72 -2.82
CA THR A 202 -12.25 -10.66 -2.86
C THR A 202 -12.17 -9.87 -4.16
N VAL A 203 -13.24 -9.87 -4.95
CA VAL A 203 -13.33 -9.10 -6.21
C VAL A 203 -13.97 -7.72 -6.00
N ALA A 204 -14.89 -7.61 -5.04
CA ALA A 204 -15.55 -6.36 -4.69
C ALA A 204 -15.83 -6.25 -3.18
N ARG A 205 -15.81 -5.02 -2.67
CA ARG A 205 -16.12 -4.66 -1.27
C ARG A 205 -17.21 -3.61 -1.21
N VAL A 206 -18.00 -3.59 -0.15
CA VAL A 206 -18.92 -2.48 0.14
C VAL A 206 -18.31 -1.54 1.17
N ARG A 207 -18.35 -0.24 0.92
CA ARG A 207 -17.83 0.79 1.82
C ARG A 207 -18.85 1.08 2.92
N GLU A 208 -18.64 0.58 4.12
CA GLU A 208 -19.56 0.73 5.26
C GLU A 208 -19.81 2.18 5.66
N SER A 209 -18.86 3.08 5.43
CA SER A 209 -19.05 4.52 5.73
C SER A 209 -20.09 5.21 4.84
N THR A 210 -20.61 4.52 3.84
CA THR A 210 -21.63 5.06 2.90
C THR A 210 -23.05 4.59 3.20
N TYR A 211 -23.25 3.74 4.21
CA TYR A 211 -24.57 3.28 4.67
C TYR A 211 -24.53 2.99 6.18
N THR A 212 -25.63 2.49 6.75
CA THR A 212 -25.71 2.13 8.18
C THR A 212 -25.62 0.61 8.33
N PRO A 213 -24.43 0.05 8.65
CA PRO A 213 -24.24 -1.40 8.69
C PRO A 213 -24.81 -2.07 9.95
N GLY A 214 -25.22 -1.31 10.97
CA GLY A 214 -25.75 -1.85 12.22
C GLY A 214 -24.66 -2.40 13.13
N THR A 215 -25.09 -3.21 14.12
CA THR A 215 -24.19 -3.73 15.19
C THR A 215 -23.27 -4.86 14.72
N GLY A 216 -23.54 -5.44 13.54
CA GLY A 216 -22.74 -6.51 12.94
C GLY A 216 -21.71 -6.02 11.92
N ALA A 217 -21.37 -4.73 11.91
CA ALA A 217 -20.44 -4.14 10.97
C ALA A 217 -19.12 -4.91 10.84
N ASN A 218 -18.65 -5.11 9.62
CA ASN A 218 -17.36 -5.74 9.33
C ASN A 218 -16.20 -4.74 9.25
N GLY A 219 -16.50 -3.44 9.26
CA GLY A 219 -15.54 -2.35 9.27
C GLY A 219 -15.06 -1.93 7.88
N ALA A 220 -13.84 -1.45 7.82
CA ALA A 220 -13.28 -0.88 6.58
C ALA A 220 -13.00 -1.93 5.48
N ASP A 221 -12.86 -3.19 5.84
CA ASP A 221 -12.68 -4.30 4.91
C ASP A 221 -13.93 -5.21 4.95
N HIS A 222 -14.88 -4.90 4.08
CA HIS A 222 -16.15 -5.62 4.00
C HIS A 222 -16.34 -6.23 2.60
N PRO A 223 -15.88 -7.46 2.36
CA PRO A 223 -16.12 -8.19 1.12
C PRO A 223 -17.60 -8.36 0.84
N VAL A 224 -18.02 -8.07 -0.40
CA VAL A 224 -19.38 -8.27 -0.86
C VAL A 224 -19.46 -9.28 -2.00
N SER A 225 -18.35 -9.51 -2.71
CA SER A 225 -18.28 -10.53 -3.75
C SER A 225 -16.87 -11.10 -3.84
N TRP A 226 -16.78 -12.41 -4.03
CA TRP A 226 -15.51 -13.13 -4.05
C TRP A 226 -15.58 -14.43 -4.84
N CYS A 227 -14.40 -14.98 -5.14
CA CYS A 227 -14.26 -16.29 -5.75
C CYS A 227 -13.16 -17.11 -5.06
N ARG A 228 -13.19 -18.40 -5.24
CA ARG A 228 -12.14 -19.35 -4.81
C ARG A 228 -12.26 -20.68 -5.54
N ASP A 229 -11.16 -21.40 -5.65
CA ASP A 229 -11.21 -22.84 -5.91
C ASP A 229 -11.63 -23.53 -4.60
N TYR A 230 -12.59 -24.40 -4.66
CA TYR A 230 -13.08 -25.12 -3.50
C TYR A 230 -13.40 -26.56 -3.90
N ASP A 231 -12.81 -27.50 -3.19
CA ASP A 231 -13.05 -28.93 -3.30
C ASP A 231 -13.05 -29.46 -4.74
N GLY A 232 -12.04 -29.06 -5.53
CA GLY A 232 -11.89 -29.41 -6.96
C GLY A 232 -12.64 -28.50 -7.93
N GLY A 233 -13.71 -27.86 -7.47
CA GLY A 233 -14.58 -26.96 -8.25
C GLY A 233 -14.21 -25.49 -8.15
N ARG A 234 -15.04 -24.65 -8.77
CA ARG A 234 -14.95 -23.18 -8.70
C ARG A 234 -16.18 -22.62 -8.01
N SER A 235 -15.99 -21.89 -6.92
CA SER A 235 -17.04 -21.22 -6.19
C SER A 235 -16.94 -19.71 -6.35
N PHE A 236 -18.03 -19.09 -6.76
CA PHE A 236 -18.21 -17.63 -6.77
C PHE A 236 -19.41 -17.27 -5.90
N TYR A 237 -19.27 -16.22 -5.11
CA TYR A 237 -20.37 -15.69 -4.31
C TYR A 237 -20.50 -14.19 -4.48
N THR A 238 -21.74 -13.70 -4.53
CA THR A 238 -22.07 -12.28 -4.45
C THR A 238 -23.16 -12.04 -3.40
N GLY A 239 -22.88 -11.17 -2.43
CA GLY A 239 -23.85 -10.67 -1.44
C GLY A 239 -24.73 -9.54 -1.96
N MET A 240 -24.69 -9.27 -3.26
CA MET A 240 -25.61 -8.38 -3.99
C MET A 240 -26.76 -9.21 -4.57
N GLY A 241 -27.86 -8.53 -4.95
CA GLY A 241 -29.02 -9.21 -5.53
C GLY A 241 -30.14 -9.47 -4.52
N GLY A 242 -30.14 -8.79 -3.37
CA GLY A 242 -31.20 -8.91 -2.35
C GLY A 242 -32.48 -8.13 -2.65
N THR A 243 -32.57 -7.52 -3.84
CA THR A 243 -33.78 -6.78 -4.29
C THR A 243 -34.11 -7.14 -5.73
N GLU A 244 -35.38 -7.12 -6.06
CA GLU A 244 -35.88 -7.30 -7.43
C GLU A 244 -35.19 -6.35 -8.41
N SER A 245 -35.10 -5.04 -8.08
CA SER A 245 -34.48 -4.04 -8.90
C SER A 245 -32.99 -4.22 -9.15
N SER A 246 -32.30 -5.05 -8.37
CA SER A 246 -30.90 -5.40 -8.62
C SER A 246 -30.72 -6.05 -9.99
N TYR A 247 -31.67 -6.87 -10.40
CA TYR A 247 -31.59 -7.65 -11.65
C TYR A 247 -31.90 -6.82 -12.91
N ASP A 248 -32.39 -5.58 -12.74
CA ASP A 248 -32.54 -4.60 -13.82
C ASP A 248 -31.26 -3.81 -14.08
N GLU A 249 -30.31 -3.77 -13.14
CA GLU A 249 -29.07 -3.01 -13.26
C GLU A 249 -28.13 -3.66 -14.29
N THR A 250 -27.71 -2.89 -15.29
CA THR A 250 -26.77 -3.34 -16.33
C THR A 250 -25.46 -3.84 -15.74
N GLU A 251 -24.93 -3.13 -14.74
CA GLU A 251 -23.70 -3.48 -14.03
C GLU A 251 -23.84 -4.80 -13.27
N PHE A 252 -24.97 -5.02 -12.58
CA PHE A 252 -25.19 -6.26 -11.85
C PHE A 252 -25.36 -7.46 -12.80
N ARG A 253 -26.08 -7.28 -13.90
CA ARG A 253 -26.20 -8.30 -14.96
C ARG A 253 -24.84 -8.61 -15.59
N SER A 254 -23.99 -7.61 -15.79
CA SER A 254 -22.60 -7.81 -16.25
C SER A 254 -21.78 -8.59 -15.23
N HIS A 255 -21.96 -8.30 -13.94
CA HIS A 255 -21.34 -9.01 -12.83
C HIS A 255 -21.72 -10.49 -12.83
N LEU A 256 -23.01 -10.81 -12.89
CA LEU A 256 -23.52 -12.18 -12.94
C LEU A 256 -23.01 -12.94 -14.19
N ARG A 257 -23.02 -12.28 -15.36
CA ARG A 257 -22.50 -12.90 -16.59
C ARG A 257 -21.03 -13.29 -16.45
N GLY A 258 -20.21 -12.42 -15.89
CA GLY A 258 -18.78 -12.70 -15.68
C GLY A 258 -18.54 -13.77 -14.62
N ALA A 259 -19.36 -13.81 -13.56
CA ALA A 259 -19.33 -14.85 -12.55
C ALA A 259 -19.67 -16.23 -13.15
N LEU A 260 -20.75 -16.32 -13.94
CA LEU A 260 -21.12 -17.54 -14.65
C LEU A 260 -20.06 -17.98 -15.67
N ALA A 261 -19.46 -17.04 -16.41
CA ALA A 261 -18.41 -17.36 -17.36
C ALA A 261 -17.18 -17.95 -16.68
N TRP A 262 -16.84 -17.48 -15.45
CA TRP A 262 -15.72 -18.02 -14.70
C TRP A 262 -16.06 -19.37 -14.04
N THR A 263 -17.20 -19.50 -13.38
CA THR A 263 -17.61 -20.76 -12.72
C THR A 263 -17.77 -21.89 -13.72
N SER A 264 -18.36 -21.61 -14.86
CA SER A 264 -18.52 -22.57 -15.96
C SER A 264 -17.24 -22.81 -16.80
N ARG A 265 -16.10 -22.25 -16.39
CA ARG A 265 -14.79 -22.41 -17.06
C ARG A 265 -14.71 -21.83 -18.49
N ILE A 266 -15.68 -21.01 -18.94
CA ILE A 266 -15.58 -20.30 -20.24
C ILE A 266 -14.45 -19.26 -20.19
N SER A 267 -14.24 -18.64 -19.03
CA SER A 267 -13.20 -17.65 -18.81
C SER A 267 -12.26 -18.07 -17.68
N GLN A 268 -11.08 -17.49 -17.66
CA GLN A 268 -10.07 -17.72 -16.65
C GLN A 268 -9.87 -16.44 -15.83
N ALA A 269 -9.57 -16.61 -14.53
CA ALA A 269 -9.13 -15.57 -13.63
C ALA A 269 -8.36 -16.18 -12.46
N ASP A 270 -7.49 -15.40 -11.85
CA ASP A 270 -6.80 -15.80 -10.63
C ASP A 270 -7.71 -15.52 -9.42
N CYS A 271 -8.23 -16.55 -8.80
CA CYS A 271 -9.02 -16.46 -7.57
C CYS A 271 -8.20 -16.76 -6.30
N LYS A 272 -6.90 -16.46 -6.32
CA LYS A 272 -5.95 -16.75 -5.23
C LYS A 272 -5.25 -15.50 -4.70
N ALA A 273 -5.30 -14.40 -5.44
CA ALA A 273 -4.46 -13.23 -5.24
C ALA A 273 -4.61 -12.54 -3.88
N THR A 274 -5.80 -12.53 -3.27
CA THR A 274 -6.01 -11.93 -1.94
C THR A 274 -6.10 -12.94 -0.81
N ILE A 275 -5.82 -14.23 -1.08
CA ILE A 275 -5.76 -15.28 -0.06
C ILE A 275 -4.42 -15.20 0.66
N ASN A 276 -4.44 -14.87 1.94
CA ASN A 276 -3.22 -14.61 2.72
C ASN A 276 -2.28 -15.82 2.81
N ALA A 277 -2.83 -17.05 2.86
CA ALA A 277 -2.05 -18.27 2.91
C ALA A 277 -1.16 -18.50 1.68
N ASN A 278 -1.45 -17.81 0.58
CA ASN A 278 -0.66 -17.87 -0.65
C ASN A 278 0.60 -17.01 -0.62
N TYR A 279 0.86 -16.31 0.46
CA TYR A 279 2.07 -15.51 0.62
C TYR A 279 2.98 -16.08 1.68
N LYS A 280 4.28 -15.90 1.50
CA LYS A 280 5.30 -16.24 2.50
C LYS A 280 6.16 -15.02 2.74
N ALA A 281 6.13 -14.50 3.96
CA ALA A 281 7.14 -13.57 4.44
C ALA A 281 8.30 -14.36 5.07
N GLU A 282 9.52 -14.00 4.74
CA GLU A 282 10.73 -14.67 5.22
C GLU A 282 11.79 -13.63 5.56
N ARG A 283 12.36 -13.74 6.75
CA ARG A 283 13.49 -12.92 7.17
C ARG A 283 14.77 -13.48 6.52
N LEU A 284 15.47 -12.64 5.76
CA LEU A 284 16.65 -13.04 4.99
C LEU A 284 17.95 -12.84 5.75
N THR A 285 17.99 -11.83 6.63
CA THR A 285 19.20 -11.48 7.37
C THR A 285 18.97 -11.65 8.86
N GLN A 286 19.97 -12.13 9.57
CA GLN A 286 19.93 -12.35 11.01
C GLN A 286 21.27 -12.01 11.65
N PRO A 287 21.29 -11.25 12.75
CA PRO A 287 22.51 -10.99 13.49
C PRO A 287 23.19 -12.30 13.93
N ASN A 288 24.51 -12.36 13.85
CA ASN A 288 25.32 -13.48 14.27
C ASN A 288 25.11 -14.81 13.53
N GLN A 289 24.42 -14.81 12.39
CA GLN A 289 24.35 -15.98 11.53
C GLN A 289 25.49 -15.96 10.48
N PRO A 290 26.27 -17.03 10.35
CA PRO A 290 27.33 -17.08 9.35
C PRO A 290 26.80 -16.77 7.93
N GLY A 291 27.39 -15.78 7.28
CA GLY A 291 27.02 -15.34 5.94
C GLY A 291 25.74 -14.48 5.84
N GLN A 292 25.01 -14.31 6.94
CA GLN A 292 23.80 -13.48 7.00
C GLN A 292 23.90 -12.36 8.04
N ASN A 293 25.08 -12.23 8.68
CA ASN A 293 25.30 -11.22 9.69
C ASN A 293 25.35 -9.84 9.03
N ASP A 294 24.33 -9.06 9.27
CA ASP A 294 24.23 -7.68 8.90
C ASP A 294 23.91 -6.80 10.11
N GLN A 295 24.90 -6.54 10.88
CA GLN A 295 24.78 -5.51 11.92
C GLN A 295 24.83 -4.13 11.27
N ILE A 296 23.83 -3.82 10.41
CA ILE A 296 23.74 -2.53 9.69
C ILE A 296 23.49 -1.34 10.60
N GLY A 297 23.24 -1.58 11.86
CA GLY A 297 22.90 -0.51 12.78
C GLY A 297 21.53 0.07 12.51
N GLU A 298 21.46 1.13 11.73
CA GLU A 298 20.22 1.78 11.33
C GLU A 298 20.01 1.60 9.82
N PRO A 299 19.26 0.57 9.38
CA PRO A 299 18.95 0.39 7.95
C PRO A 299 18.18 1.58 7.40
N HIS A 300 18.52 2.03 6.18
CA HIS A 300 17.97 3.30 5.71
C HIS A 300 17.50 3.33 4.25
N GLY A 301 17.84 2.39 3.42
CA GLY A 301 17.35 2.32 2.04
C GLY A 301 17.73 1.02 1.37
N LEU A 302 16.96 0.60 0.38
CA LEU A 302 17.23 -0.58 -0.43
C LEU A 302 16.95 -0.34 -1.91
N VAL A 303 17.65 -1.11 -2.76
CA VAL A 303 17.39 -1.18 -4.19
C VAL A 303 17.70 -2.60 -4.69
N THR A 304 16.93 -3.06 -5.67
CA THR A 304 17.11 -4.38 -6.29
C THR A 304 17.85 -4.25 -7.62
N ALA A 305 18.87 -5.07 -7.81
CA ALA A 305 19.61 -5.14 -9.08
C ALA A 305 18.88 -6.04 -10.09
N PRO A 306 19.10 -5.84 -11.41
CA PRO A 306 18.48 -6.67 -12.44
C PRO A 306 18.80 -8.18 -12.32
N ASP A 307 19.95 -8.53 -11.75
CA ASP A 307 20.37 -9.92 -11.50
C ASP A 307 19.75 -10.55 -10.24
N GLY A 308 18.91 -9.79 -9.52
CA GLY A 308 18.17 -10.19 -8.32
C GLY A 308 18.90 -9.90 -7.01
N ARG A 309 20.15 -9.41 -7.02
CA ARG A 309 20.81 -8.97 -5.78
C ARG A 309 20.10 -7.77 -5.18
N VAL A 310 20.11 -7.69 -3.85
CA VAL A 310 19.50 -6.59 -3.09
C VAL A 310 20.59 -5.80 -2.39
N PHE A 311 20.74 -4.55 -2.79
CA PHE A 311 21.62 -3.59 -2.13
C PHE A 311 20.83 -2.84 -1.06
N TYR A 312 21.38 -2.71 0.13
CA TYR A 312 20.79 -1.93 1.19
C TYR A 312 21.86 -1.24 2.04
N ILE A 313 21.47 -0.17 2.71
CA ILE A 313 22.42 0.71 3.39
C ILE A 313 22.08 0.86 4.87
N GLY A 314 23.13 1.03 5.67
CA GLY A 314 23.10 1.50 7.03
C GLY A 314 23.45 2.97 7.11
N ARG A 315 22.65 3.77 7.83
CA ARG A 315 22.80 5.24 7.93
C ARG A 315 24.15 5.68 8.52
N GLY A 316 24.67 4.90 9.45
CA GLY A 316 25.96 5.17 10.09
C GLY A 316 25.87 6.01 11.35
N GLY A 317 24.66 6.11 11.96
CA GLY A 317 24.44 6.94 13.16
C GLY A 317 24.62 6.24 14.49
N ALA A 318 24.36 4.95 14.57
CA ALA A 318 24.14 4.27 15.87
C ALA A 318 25.00 3.04 16.09
N ASP A 319 26.28 3.16 16.07
CA ASP A 319 27.14 2.09 16.62
C ASP A 319 27.19 2.16 18.15
N SER A 320 26.46 1.28 18.85
CA SER A 320 26.39 1.25 20.31
C SER A 320 27.70 0.89 20.99
N SER A 321 28.67 0.37 20.23
CA SER A 321 29.97 -0.03 20.76
C SER A 321 30.98 1.12 20.87
N GLN A 322 30.70 2.27 20.21
CA GLN A 322 31.61 3.41 20.22
C GLN A 322 31.12 4.52 21.16
N PRO A 323 31.99 5.15 21.94
CA PRO A 323 31.61 6.29 22.76
C PRO A 323 31.16 7.45 21.88
N VAL A 324 30.09 8.15 22.29
CA VAL A 324 29.61 9.34 21.61
C VAL A 324 30.58 10.48 21.88
N ILE A 325 31.22 11.01 20.85
CA ILE A 325 32.07 12.21 20.95
C ILE A 325 31.13 13.41 20.87
N THR A 326 31.02 14.16 21.95
CA THR A 326 30.16 15.34 22.09
C THR A 326 30.92 16.66 21.97
N ASP A 327 32.24 16.64 22.07
CA ASP A 327 33.09 17.83 21.92
C ASP A 327 33.23 18.21 20.43
N TRP A 328 32.69 19.34 20.06
CA TRP A 328 32.76 19.87 18.70
C TRP A 328 34.20 20.26 18.26
N ASN A 329 35.13 20.43 19.18
CA ASN A 329 36.52 20.63 18.87
C ASN A 329 37.24 19.33 18.48
N ASN A 330 36.65 18.18 18.82
CA ASN A 330 37.19 16.89 18.42
C ASN A 330 37.00 16.68 16.90
N PRO A 331 38.06 16.35 16.14
CA PRO A 331 37.93 16.11 14.69
C PRO A 331 37.00 14.95 14.32
N ASP A 332 36.76 14.02 15.22
CA ASP A 332 35.87 12.84 15.00
C ASP A 332 34.44 13.05 15.51
N VAL A 333 34.07 14.31 15.88
CA VAL A 333 32.70 14.58 16.34
C VAL A 333 31.67 14.18 15.27
N GLY A 334 30.68 13.40 15.65
CA GLY A 334 29.60 12.94 14.77
C GLY A 334 30.06 11.99 13.66
N LYS A 335 31.27 11.42 13.71
CA LYS A 335 31.76 10.48 12.71
C LYS A 335 31.01 9.14 12.81
N GLY A 336 30.41 8.75 11.71
CA GLY A 336 29.69 7.49 11.54
C GLY A 336 30.22 6.70 10.35
N LYS A 337 29.81 5.43 10.28
CA LYS A 337 30.14 4.53 9.18
C LYS A 337 28.88 4.20 8.41
N GLY A 338 28.68 4.83 7.26
CA GLY A 338 27.63 4.49 6.32
C GLY A 338 28.03 3.22 5.56
N GLU A 339 27.31 2.12 5.78
CA GLU A 339 27.65 0.81 5.21
C GLU A 339 26.76 0.46 4.04
N ILE A 340 27.33 -0.15 3.00
CA ILE A 340 26.59 -0.67 1.84
C ILE A 340 26.70 -2.19 1.87
N HIS A 341 25.57 -2.84 2.03
CA HIS A 341 25.47 -4.29 2.05
C HIS A 341 24.79 -4.82 0.78
N VAL A 342 25.20 -6.00 0.35
CA VAL A 342 24.61 -6.70 -0.82
C VAL A 342 24.18 -8.10 -0.38
N TYR A 343 22.89 -8.36 -0.43
CA TYR A 343 22.34 -9.71 -0.29
C TYR A 343 22.25 -10.37 -1.67
N ASP A 344 22.78 -11.56 -1.78
CA ASP A 344 22.67 -12.41 -2.98
C ASP A 344 21.63 -13.52 -2.73
N PRO A 345 20.47 -13.50 -3.42
CA PRO A 345 19.43 -14.50 -3.23
C PRO A 345 19.84 -15.91 -3.68
N LYS A 346 20.81 -16.05 -4.59
CA LYS A 346 21.30 -17.35 -5.06
C LYS A 346 22.14 -18.05 -4.01
N THR A 347 23.01 -17.32 -3.33
CA THR A 347 23.91 -17.84 -2.30
C THR A 347 23.37 -17.67 -0.89
N LYS A 348 22.34 -16.83 -0.73
CA LYS A 348 21.76 -16.41 0.55
C LYS A 348 22.78 -15.77 1.50
N LYS A 349 23.76 -15.08 0.93
CA LYS A 349 24.83 -14.42 1.68
C LYS A 349 24.77 -12.90 1.57
N VAL A 350 25.19 -12.24 2.64
CA VAL A 350 25.40 -10.80 2.69
C VAL A 350 26.89 -10.49 2.56
N THR A 351 27.22 -9.53 1.70
CA THR A 351 28.57 -8.99 1.52
C THR A 351 28.58 -7.51 1.86
N LEU A 352 29.51 -7.07 2.70
CA LEU A 352 29.77 -5.65 2.90
C LEU A 352 30.51 -5.11 1.67
N ALA A 353 29.83 -4.35 0.83
CA ALA A 353 30.41 -3.83 -0.42
C ALA A 353 31.28 -2.59 -0.20
N GLY A 354 30.99 -1.77 0.81
CA GLY A 354 31.79 -0.58 1.11
C GLY A 354 31.35 0.12 2.39
N THR A 355 32.19 1.01 2.87
CA THR A 355 31.92 1.86 4.04
C THR A 355 32.34 3.28 3.78
N LEU A 356 31.44 4.24 3.95
CA LEU A 356 31.70 5.68 3.84
C LEU A 356 31.83 6.30 5.23
N ASN A 357 32.77 7.24 5.39
CA ASN A 357 32.81 8.10 6.56
C ASN A 357 31.76 9.19 6.42
N VAL A 358 30.68 9.08 7.17
CA VAL A 358 29.54 10.00 7.13
C VAL A 358 29.41 10.80 8.43
N PHE A 359 28.73 11.94 8.35
CA PHE A 359 28.26 12.61 9.56
C PHE A 359 26.97 11.90 10.01
N GLY A 360 27.12 11.03 10.97
CA GLY A 360 26.00 10.25 11.52
C GLY A 360 26.05 10.35 13.02
N ASN A 361 25.25 11.22 13.60
CA ASN A 361 25.29 11.40 15.05
C ASN A 361 24.45 10.36 15.79
N LYS A 362 24.98 9.91 16.91
CA LYS A 362 24.37 8.91 17.77
C LYS A 362 23.37 9.46 18.78
N GLY A 363 23.24 10.76 18.90
CA GLY A 363 22.39 11.42 19.89
C GLY A 363 22.74 11.08 21.34
N GLY A 364 23.00 12.09 22.10
CA GLY A 364 23.28 12.00 23.54
C GLY A 364 23.99 13.24 24.02
N GLY A 365 23.37 13.99 24.95
CA GLY A 365 23.85 15.24 25.51
C GLY A 365 23.28 16.48 24.82
N ASP A 366 23.21 17.56 25.58
CA ASP A 366 22.52 18.80 25.20
C ASP A 366 23.14 19.54 24.00
N GLU A 367 24.29 19.12 23.52
CA GLU A 367 25.04 19.82 22.48
C GLU A 367 25.12 19.09 21.14
N LEU A 368 24.83 17.78 21.12
CA LEU A 368 24.72 16.98 19.91
C LEU A 368 23.31 16.43 19.82
N ILE A 369 22.46 17.18 19.16
CA ILE A 369 21.10 16.79 18.86
C ILE A 369 21.14 15.55 17.95
N LYS A 370 20.20 14.64 18.16
CA LYS A 370 19.96 13.53 17.24
C LYS A 370 19.73 14.09 15.87
N VAL A 371 20.58 13.76 14.90
CA VAL A 371 20.45 14.21 13.51
C VAL A 371 20.15 13.01 12.61
N GLU A 372 19.36 13.23 11.59
CA GLU A 372 19.06 12.21 10.59
C GLU A 372 20.15 12.07 9.53
N GLU A 373 21.17 12.89 9.56
CA GLU A 373 22.29 12.85 8.61
C GLU A 373 23.02 11.49 8.62
N GLY A 374 23.71 11.18 7.56
CA GLY A 374 24.40 9.91 7.37
C GLY A 374 24.42 9.48 5.92
N LEU A 375 24.38 8.18 5.68
CA LEU A 375 24.09 7.57 4.39
C LEU A 375 22.58 7.39 4.27
N LEU A 376 21.93 8.17 3.40
CA LEU A 376 20.50 8.39 3.40
C LEU A 376 19.77 7.69 2.27
N GLY A 377 20.41 7.47 1.14
CA GLY A 377 19.79 6.88 -0.02
C GLY A 377 20.77 6.14 -0.90
N ILE A 378 20.24 5.14 -1.59
CA ILE A 378 20.93 4.34 -2.59
C ILE A 378 20.02 4.12 -3.78
N GLU A 379 20.59 4.18 -4.99
CA GLU A 379 19.92 3.78 -6.22
C GLU A 379 20.95 3.24 -7.23
N LEU A 380 20.55 2.31 -8.07
CA LEU A 380 21.40 1.76 -9.13
C LEU A 380 21.12 2.49 -10.44
N ASP A 381 22.16 2.63 -11.27
CA ASP A 381 21.99 3.17 -12.62
C ASP A 381 21.02 2.30 -13.43
N PRO A 382 20.20 2.89 -14.31
CA PRO A 382 19.34 2.09 -15.22
C PRO A 382 20.10 1.08 -16.09
N ARG A 383 21.40 1.29 -16.31
CA ARG A 383 22.32 0.40 -17.02
C ARG A 383 23.35 -0.22 -16.08
N PHE A 384 22.97 -0.51 -14.84
CA PHE A 384 23.88 -1.04 -13.82
C PHE A 384 24.63 -2.30 -14.25
N GLU A 385 24.02 -3.17 -15.04
CA GLU A 385 24.68 -4.38 -15.56
C GLU A 385 25.88 -4.06 -16.45
N ASP A 386 25.82 -2.96 -17.18
CA ASP A 386 26.87 -2.53 -18.10
C ASP A 386 27.96 -1.73 -17.40
N ASN A 387 27.58 -0.82 -16.51
CA ASN A 387 28.49 0.21 -15.98
C ASN A 387 28.81 0.05 -14.49
N GLY A 388 28.05 -0.73 -13.75
CA GLY A 388 28.21 -0.93 -12.31
C GLY A 388 27.97 0.34 -11.46
N TRP A 389 27.30 1.35 -11.99
CA TRP A 389 27.14 2.62 -11.29
C TRP A 389 26.09 2.57 -10.18
N VAL A 390 26.50 3.07 -9.01
CA VAL A 390 25.68 3.19 -7.80
C VAL A 390 25.64 4.63 -7.38
N TYR A 391 24.46 5.17 -7.14
CA TYR A 391 24.24 6.54 -6.67
C TYR A 391 23.93 6.51 -5.18
N LEU A 392 24.63 7.34 -4.44
CA LEU A 392 24.50 7.47 -2.99
C LEU A 392 24.17 8.90 -2.60
N HIS A 393 23.19 9.06 -1.70
CA HIS A 393 22.82 10.33 -1.09
C HIS A 393 23.30 10.32 0.36
N TYR A 394 24.22 11.21 0.74
CA TYR A 394 24.86 11.15 2.04
C TYR A 394 25.50 12.47 2.46
N THR A 395 25.88 12.58 3.73
CA THR A 395 26.58 13.72 4.31
C THR A 395 27.98 13.28 4.68
N PRO A 396 29.02 13.61 3.89
CA PRO A 396 30.39 13.20 4.18
C PRO A 396 30.91 13.90 5.44
N HIS A 397 31.51 13.14 6.35
CA HIS A 397 32.11 13.68 7.60
C HIS A 397 33.21 14.72 7.34
N SER A 398 33.97 14.61 6.25
CA SER A 398 35.02 15.51 5.86
C SER A 398 34.53 16.90 5.46
N ARG A 399 33.22 17.12 5.34
CA ARG A 399 32.62 18.39 4.89
C ARG A 399 31.83 19.12 5.99
N ILE A 400 32.22 18.91 7.24
CA ILE A 400 31.66 19.60 8.40
C ILE A 400 32.39 20.90 8.66
N ASP A 401 31.63 22.00 8.71
CA ASP A 401 32.05 23.26 9.32
C ASP A 401 31.61 23.29 10.78
N ARG A 402 32.54 23.03 11.69
CA ARG A 402 32.23 22.88 13.12
C ARG A 402 31.85 24.19 13.76
N ASP A 403 32.41 25.29 13.32
CA ASP A 403 32.13 26.62 13.88
C ASP A 403 30.71 27.06 13.52
N LYS A 404 30.34 26.87 12.28
CA LYS A 404 28.98 27.22 11.79
C LYS A 404 27.93 26.16 12.02
N ARG A 405 28.31 24.97 12.48
CA ARG A 405 27.40 23.82 12.60
C ARG A 405 26.68 23.48 11.27
N MET A 406 27.43 23.54 10.19
CA MET A 406 27.00 23.28 8.84
C MET A 406 27.76 22.08 8.25
N ALA A 407 27.15 21.41 7.31
CA ALA A 407 27.76 20.38 6.47
C ALA A 407 27.34 20.58 5.02
N GLU A 408 27.99 19.85 4.12
CA GLU A 408 27.50 19.68 2.74
C GLU A 408 26.91 18.30 2.59
N ARG A 409 25.71 18.22 2.04
CA ARG A 409 25.08 16.97 1.63
C ARG A 409 25.38 16.70 0.17
N TYR A 410 25.69 15.42 -0.17
CA TYR A 410 26.13 15.00 -1.49
C TYR A 410 25.16 14.00 -2.10
N VAL A 411 25.00 14.08 -3.41
CA VAL A 411 24.60 12.96 -4.27
C VAL A 411 25.77 12.64 -5.17
N SER A 412 26.37 11.46 -4.97
CA SER A 412 27.54 11.01 -5.70
C SER A 412 27.30 9.69 -6.41
N ARG A 413 27.98 9.50 -7.52
CA ARG A 413 28.06 8.24 -8.26
C ARG A 413 29.38 7.53 -7.95
N PHE A 414 29.29 6.22 -7.70
CA PHE A 414 30.42 5.31 -7.51
C PHE A 414 30.32 4.15 -8.49
N THR A 415 31.41 3.40 -8.65
CA THR A 415 31.42 2.17 -9.45
C THR A 415 31.49 0.95 -8.54
N TYR A 416 30.55 0.04 -8.71
CA TYR A 416 30.56 -1.27 -8.08
C TYR A 416 31.21 -2.30 -9.00
N ASN A 417 32.17 -3.03 -8.46
CA ASN A 417 32.83 -4.12 -9.16
C ASN A 417 32.14 -5.45 -8.82
N SER A 418 31.37 -5.98 -9.73
CA SER A 418 30.61 -7.23 -9.54
C SER A 418 31.50 -8.44 -9.32
N ALA A 419 32.72 -8.48 -9.86
CA ALA A 419 33.65 -9.59 -9.69
C ALA A 419 34.23 -9.67 -8.27
N THR A 420 34.44 -8.51 -7.63
CA THR A 420 34.97 -8.46 -6.25
C THR A 420 33.89 -8.29 -5.20
N GLY A 421 32.68 -7.93 -5.59
CA GLY A 421 31.60 -7.58 -4.69
C GLY A 421 31.81 -6.28 -3.91
N ARG A 422 32.62 -5.35 -4.44
CA ARG A 422 33.06 -4.13 -3.76
C ARG A 422 32.75 -2.87 -4.53
N LEU A 423 32.42 -1.83 -3.77
CA LEU A 423 32.33 -0.47 -4.28
C LEU A 423 33.72 0.15 -4.34
N ASP A 424 34.11 0.69 -5.49
CA ASP A 424 35.33 1.48 -5.62
C ASP A 424 35.10 2.91 -5.10
N LEU A 425 35.57 3.18 -3.89
CA LEU A 425 35.40 4.49 -3.25
C LEU A 425 36.23 5.59 -3.94
N ASN A 426 37.28 5.25 -4.70
CA ASN A 426 38.05 6.23 -5.44
C ASN A 426 37.39 6.65 -6.76
N SER A 427 36.34 5.94 -7.18
CA SER A 427 35.59 6.27 -8.40
C SER A 427 34.55 7.38 -8.17
N GLU A 428 34.50 7.97 -7.00
CA GLU A 428 33.50 8.98 -6.66
C GLU A 428 33.41 10.12 -7.68
N LYS A 429 32.20 10.41 -8.13
CA LYS A 429 31.79 11.58 -8.89
C LYS A 429 30.68 12.29 -8.16
N VAL A 430 30.97 13.45 -7.58
CA VAL A 430 29.97 14.28 -6.92
C VAL A 430 29.13 15.00 -7.98
N LEU A 431 27.87 14.58 -8.12
CA LEU A 431 26.94 15.19 -9.09
C LEU A 431 26.33 16.48 -8.53
N LEU A 432 25.81 16.42 -7.30
CA LEU A 432 25.12 17.53 -6.68
C LEU A 432 25.50 17.64 -5.21
N LYS A 433 25.63 18.89 -4.72
CA LYS A 433 25.88 19.17 -3.31
C LYS A 433 25.21 20.46 -2.86
N TRP A 434 24.83 20.51 -1.59
CA TRP A 434 24.21 21.70 -0.98
C TRP A 434 24.42 21.76 0.53
N PRO A 435 24.36 22.98 1.13
CA PRO A 435 24.56 23.14 2.56
C PRO A 435 23.37 22.66 3.37
N VAL A 436 23.66 22.07 4.55
CA VAL A 436 22.70 21.66 5.56
C VAL A 436 23.18 22.06 6.94
N GLN A 437 22.24 22.43 7.82
CA GLN A 437 22.57 22.63 9.23
C GLN A 437 22.59 21.29 9.96
N ILE A 438 23.56 21.11 10.85
CA ILE A 438 23.81 19.84 11.56
C ILE A 438 23.65 19.97 13.07
N HIS A 439 23.11 21.07 13.53
CA HIS A 439 22.80 21.33 14.93
C HIS A 439 21.29 21.35 15.19
N SER A 440 20.52 20.78 14.31
CA SER A 440 19.08 20.64 14.43
C SER A 440 18.71 19.22 14.11
N CYS A 441 17.81 18.61 14.88
CA CYS A 441 17.23 17.32 14.53
C CYS A 441 16.47 17.45 13.22
N CYS A 442 16.64 16.44 12.43
CA CYS A 442 15.61 15.86 11.58
C CYS A 442 15.51 16.47 10.19
N HIS A 443 14.75 15.76 9.38
CA HIS A 443 14.36 16.11 8.01
C HIS A 443 15.53 16.13 7.02
N ALA A 444 16.18 14.96 6.90
CA ALA A 444 17.25 14.78 5.92
C ALA A 444 16.73 14.35 4.54
N GLY A 445 15.57 13.69 4.46
CA GLY A 445 15.12 13.07 3.23
C GLY A 445 15.86 11.76 2.95
N GLY A 446 16.21 11.48 1.68
CA GLY A 446 17.08 10.37 1.31
C GLY A 446 16.71 9.65 0.02
N GLY A 447 15.44 9.56 -0.31
CA GLY A 447 14.95 8.77 -1.44
C GLY A 447 15.55 9.19 -2.78
N LEU A 448 15.90 8.19 -3.59
CA LEU A 448 16.34 8.32 -4.97
C LEU A 448 15.45 7.45 -5.86
N ALA A 449 15.16 7.92 -7.08
CA ALA A 449 14.39 7.14 -8.06
C ALA A 449 14.65 7.62 -9.49
N TRP A 450 14.55 6.70 -10.48
CA TRP A 450 14.70 7.01 -11.90
C TRP A 450 13.35 7.01 -12.62
N ASP A 451 13.16 7.99 -13.51
CA ASP A 451 12.11 7.91 -14.53
C ASP A 451 12.54 7.05 -15.73
N SER A 452 11.60 6.85 -16.68
CA SER A 452 11.86 6.07 -17.90
C SER A 452 12.85 6.73 -18.85
N LYS A 453 13.13 8.03 -18.66
CA LYS A 453 14.00 8.85 -19.53
C LYS A 453 15.42 8.99 -18.98
N GLY A 454 15.71 8.34 -17.83
CA GLY A 454 17.03 8.41 -17.20
C GLY A 454 17.27 9.69 -16.41
N ASN A 455 16.21 10.35 -15.95
CA ASN A 455 16.35 11.45 -15.00
C ASN A 455 16.30 10.90 -13.57
N LEU A 456 17.23 11.39 -12.74
CA LEU A 456 17.31 11.03 -11.32
C LEU A 456 16.51 12.03 -10.48
N TYR A 457 15.58 11.52 -9.70
CA TYR A 457 14.86 12.26 -8.69
C TYR A 457 15.51 12.08 -7.32
N ILE A 458 15.60 13.16 -6.55
CA ILE A 458 16.32 13.22 -5.28
C ILE A 458 15.43 13.88 -4.24
N ALA A 459 15.05 13.15 -3.22
CA ALA A 459 14.22 13.65 -2.14
C ALA A 459 15.08 14.27 -1.03
N THR A 460 14.77 15.52 -0.65
CA THR A 460 15.48 16.26 0.40
C THR A 460 14.50 16.78 1.44
N GLY A 461 14.78 16.55 2.72
CA GLY A 461 14.02 17.13 3.80
C GLY A 461 14.29 18.62 3.99
N ASP A 462 13.41 19.30 4.70
CA ASP A 462 13.52 20.76 4.90
C ASP A 462 14.66 21.19 5.83
N ASN A 463 15.36 20.20 6.43
CA ASN A 463 16.51 20.45 7.32
C ASN A 463 16.19 21.44 8.44
N ASN A 464 15.02 21.29 9.06
CA ASN A 464 14.46 22.22 10.00
C ASN A 464 14.01 21.51 11.29
N SER A 465 14.15 22.14 12.45
CA SER A 465 13.68 21.55 13.70
C SER A 465 12.16 21.66 13.82
N SER A 466 11.51 20.59 14.27
CA SER A 466 10.07 20.52 14.45
C SER A 466 9.54 21.29 15.69
N GLY A 467 10.39 21.57 16.66
CA GLY A 467 9.98 21.91 18.03
C GLY A 467 9.62 23.37 18.30
N PHE A 468 9.68 24.28 17.33
CA PHE A 468 9.64 25.71 17.65
C PHE A 468 8.24 26.37 17.61
N SER A 469 7.28 25.81 16.94
CA SER A 469 5.96 26.42 16.73
C SER A 469 4.82 25.55 17.26
N ASP A 470 5.01 24.92 18.40
CA ASP A 470 4.06 23.99 19.04
C ASP A 470 3.62 22.88 18.08
N GLY A 471 4.49 22.50 17.14
CA GLY A 471 4.26 21.47 16.16
C GLY A 471 3.43 21.86 14.94
N TYR A 472 3.08 23.13 14.78
CA TYR A 472 2.43 23.65 13.56
C TYR A 472 3.47 24.11 12.51
N SER A 473 3.28 25.24 11.88
CA SER A 473 4.22 25.76 10.89
C SER A 473 5.55 26.22 11.51
N GLY A 474 6.68 25.74 11.01
CA GLY A 474 8.02 26.13 11.46
C GLY A 474 8.52 27.43 10.78
N ASN A 475 8.12 28.60 11.28
CA ASN A 475 8.32 29.89 10.62
C ASN A 475 9.11 30.90 11.48
N ASN A 476 9.99 30.43 12.35
CA ASN A 476 10.77 31.35 13.15
C ASN A 476 12.04 31.81 12.41
N PRO A 477 12.12 33.06 11.94
CA PRO A 477 13.30 33.57 11.21
C PRO A 477 14.51 33.85 12.11
N GLN A 478 14.34 33.81 13.43
CA GLN A 478 15.45 34.04 14.35
C GLN A 478 16.25 32.75 14.54
N PRO A 479 17.59 32.88 14.65
CA PRO A 479 18.39 31.71 14.99
C PRO A 479 17.96 31.18 16.37
N ASN A 480 17.70 29.90 16.47
CA ASN A 480 17.47 29.22 17.72
C ASN A 480 18.75 28.54 18.21
N TYR A 481 18.70 27.85 19.28
CA TYR A 481 19.76 27.10 19.92
C TYR A 481 21.20 27.70 19.72
N LYS A 482 21.68 28.44 20.69
CA LYS A 482 23.00 29.08 20.69
C LYS A 482 23.26 29.98 19.46
N GLY A 483 22.24 30.42 18.75
CA GLY A 483 22.35 31.31 17.60
C GLY A 483 22.90 30.69 16.31
N VAL A 484 22.95 29.33 16.20
CA VAL A 484 23.59 28.66 15.07
C VAL A 484 22.64 27.81 14.21
N SER A 485 21.41 27.63 14.60
CA SER A 485 20.42 26.89 13.80
C SER A 485 19.11 27.66 13.70
N PHE A 486 18.31 27.32 12.68
CA PHE A 486 17.05 27.96 12.38
C PHE A 486 15.89 26.96 12.40
N ALA A 487 14.74 27.39 12.89
CA ALA A 487 13.46 26.70 12.79
C ALA A 487 12.52 27.42 11.80
N ASP A 488 13.06 27.90 10.68
CA ASP A 488 12.35 28.63 9.62
C ASP A 488 12.34 27.83 8.31
N ALA A 489 11.28 27.03 8.10
CA ALA A 489 11.12 26.26 6.88
C ALA A 489 10.87 27.14 5.63
N ARG A 490 10.60 28.43 5.81
CA ARG A 490 10.57 29.42 4.71
C ARG A 490 11.96 29.67 4.15
N ARG A 491 13.03 29.50 4.96
CA ARG A 491 14.43 29.55 4.54
C ARG A 491 14.81 28.39 3.62
N THR A 492 14.10 27.29 3.71
CA THR A 492 14.39 26.01 3.04
C THR A 492 13.24 25.56 2.14
N ALA A 493 12.25 24.83 2.65
CA ALA A 493 11.16 24.26 1.85
C ALA A 493 10.38 25.32 1.05
N GLY A 494 10.15 26.49 1.67
CA GLY A 494 9.48 27.63 1.03
C GLY A 494 10.39 28.53 0.16
N ASN A 495 11.68 28.25 0.07
CA ASN A 495 12.65 29.07 -0.66
C ASN A 495 12.99 28.46 -2.02
N THR A 496 12.82 29.21 -3.09
CA THR A 496 13.06 28.76 -4.47
C THR A 496 14.55 28.68 -4.84
N ASN A 497 15.43 29.25 -4.03
CA ASN A 497 16.89 29.18 -4.21
C ASN A 497 17.57 28.17 -3.28
N ASN A 498 16.82 27.35 -2.56
CA ASN A 498 17.34 26.35 -1.63
C ASN A 498 16.90 24.94 -2.03
N LEU A 499 17.78 23.96 -1.89
CA LEU A 499 17.53 22.56 -2.30
C LEU A 499 16.99 21.68 -1.18
N ASN A 500 16.82 22.18 0.04
CA ASN A 500 16.19 21.44 1.15
C ASN A 500 14.67 21.59 1.11
N GLY A 501 13.94 20.55 1.50
CA GLY A 501 12.48 20.52 1.46
C GLY A 501 11.91 20.42 0.04
N LYS A 502 12.54 19.59 -0.78
CA LYS A 502 12.31 19.48 -2.22
C LYS A 502 12.30 18.02 -2.68
N ILE A 503 11.78 17.79 -3.89
CA ILE A 503 12.20 16.67 -4.73
C ILE A 503 12.84 17.30 -5.97
N LEU A 504 14.12 17.05 -6.14
CA LEU A 504 14.94 17.56 -7.24
C LEU A 504 14.88 16.59 -8.42
N ARG A 505 15.10 17.07 -9.64
CA ARG A 505 15.22 16.24 -10.84
C ARG A 505 16.39 16.73 -11.69
N ILE A 506 17.33 15.84 -11.95
CA ILE A 506 18.54 16.07 -12.78
C ILE A 506 18.70 14.94 -13.79
N HIS A 507 19.43 15.16 -14.86
CA HIS A 507 19.87 14.10 -15.79
C HIS A 507 21.38 13.90 -15.64
N PRO A 508 21.82 12.84 -14.95
CA PRO A 508 23.24 12.54 -14.81
C PRO A 508 23.92 12.19 -16.13
N GLU A 509 25.09 12.76 -16.35
CA GLU A 509 25.90 12.54 -17.54
C GLU A 509 27.04 11.51 -17.28
N GLN A 510 27.59 10.96 -18.36
CA GLN A 510 28.62 9.92 -18.26
C GLN A 510 29.92 10.43 -17.60
N ASP A 511 30.26 11.70 -17.80
CA ASP A 511 31.47 12.31 -17.25
C ASP A 511 31.38 12.62 -15.73
N GLY A 512 30.19 12.49 -15.14
CA GLY A 512 29.93 12.77 -13.73
C GLY A 512 29.40 14.17 -13.50
N THR A 513 29.00 14.88 -14.52
CA THR A 513 28.19 16.10 -14.46
C THR A 513 26.71 15.77 -14.55
N TYR A 514 25.85 16.78 -14.60
CA TYR A 514 24.42 16.60 -14.90
C TYR A 514 23.89 17.79 -15.73
N THR A 515 22.81 17.54 -16.43
CA THR A 515 22.00 18.54 -17.11
C THR A 515 20.64 18.69 -16.43
N LEU A 516 19.95 19.80 -16.71
CA LEU A 516 18.60 20.06 -16.19
C LEU A 516 17.57 19.61 -17.22
N PRO A 517 16.72 18.60 -16.89
CA PRO A 517 15.64 18.18 -17.77
C PRO A 517 14.62 19.32 -17.97
N GLU A 518 14.10 19.44 -19.18
CA GLU A 518 12.98 20.33 -19.45
C GLU A 518 11.74 19.95 -18.59
N GLY A 519 11.01 20.95 -18.16
CA GLY A 519 9.79 20.78 -17.37
C GLY A 519 10.03 20.58 -15.86
N ASN A 520 11.15 21.03 -15.31
CA ASN A 520 11.28 21.27 -13.88
C ASN A 520 10.43 22.49 -13.46
N LEU A 521 10.21 22.67 -12.15
CA LEU A 521 9.35 23.77 -11.64
C LEU A 521 9.90 25.15 -11.99
N PHE A 522 11.23 25.27 -12.03
CA PHE A 522 11.96 26.47 -12.40
C PHE A 522 13.05 26.15 -13.41
N THR A 523 13.43 27.15 -14.21
CA THR A 523 14.55 27.05 -15.15
C THR A 523 15.89 27.37 -14.51
N GLY A 524 15.90 27.94 -13.30
CA GLY A 524 17.08 28.46 -12.63
C GLY A 524 17.50 29.84 -13.13
N LYS A 525 16.72 30.46 -14.00
CA LYS A 525 16.96 31.77 -14.59
C LYS A 525 15.98 32.85 -14.12
N GLU A 526 14.90 32.45 -13.45
CA GLU A 526 13.91 33.34 -12.90
C GLU A 526 14.54 34.22 -11.82
N THR A 527 14.29 35.53 -11.90
CA THR A 527 14.69 36.51 -10.88
C THR A 527 13.46 37.38 -10.56
N ALA A 528 13.28 37.69 -9.28
CA ALA A 528 12.26 38.61 -8.83
C ALA A 528 12.80 40.01 -8.70
N GLU A 529 11.91 41.00 -8.66
CA GLU A 529 12.20 42.34 -8.17
C GLU A 529 12.78 42.23 -6.76
N GLY A 530 13.98 42.76 -6.55
CA GLY A 530 14.76 42.55 -5.32
C GLY A 530 15.85 41.46 -5.39
N GLY A 531 16.02 40.78 -6.55
CA GLY A 531 17.15 39.86 -6.80
C GLY A 531 16.93 38.44 -6.33
N GLY A 532 15.70 38.04 -5.99
CA GLY A 532 15.37 36.63 -5.63
C GLY A 532 15.70 35.68 -6.76
N LYS A 533 16.18 34.47 -6.41
CA LYS A 533 16.71 33.49 -7.36
C LYS A 533 15.92 32.18 -7.31
N THR A 534 16.11 31.33 -8.31
CA THR A 534 15.57 29.99 -8.38
C THR A 534 16.65 28.96 -8.65
N ARG A 535 16.37 27.71 -8.30
CA ARG A 535 17.22 26.56 -8.64
C ARG A 535 16.47 25.69 -9.66
N GLY A 536 17.15 25.46 -10.79
CA GLY A 536 16.59 24.70 -11.90
C GLY A 536 16.43 23.20 -11.63
N GLU A 537 17.05 22.68 -10.59
CA GLU A 537 16.93 21.27 -10.17
C GLU A 537 15.58 20.97 -9.50
N ILE A 538 14.82 21.98 -9.08
CA ILE A 538 13.59 21.80 -8.32
C ILE A 538 12.46 21.30 -9.22
N TYR A 539 11.99 20.08 -8.97
CA TYR A 539 10.78 19.52 -9.56
C TYR A 539 9.56 19.71 -8.63
N VAL A 540 9.74 19.41 -7.34
CA VAL A 540 8.72 19.65 -6.31
C VAL A 540 9.32 20.53 -5.22
N MET A 541 8.57 21.56 -4.78
CA MET A 541 8.88 22.33 -3.59
C MET A 541 7.79 22.21 -2.53
N GLY A 542 8.09 22.69 -1.33
CA GLY A 542 7.10 22.73 -0.26
C GLY A 542 6.76 21.35 0.33
N VAL A 543 7.77 20.51 0.50
CA VAL A 543 7.68 19.23 1.23
C VAL A 543 8.50 19.28 2.51
N ARG A 544 8.07 18.57 3.56
CA ARG A 544 8.75 18.63 4.86
C ARG A 544 9.88 17.62 4.95
N ASN A 545 9.59 16.31 4.94
CA ASN A 545 10.63 15.28 4.99
C ASN A 545 10.24 14.06 4.14
N PRO A 546 10.41 14.12 2.81
CA PRO A 546 10.18 12.98 1.93
C PRO A 546 11.32 11.98 2.07
N ALA A 547 11.15 10.99 2.94
CA ALA A 547 12.19 10.00 3.20
C ALA A 547 12.29 8.97 2.07
N ARG A 548 11.17 8.60 1.46
CA ARG A 548 11.10 7.62 0.38
C ARG A 548 10.28 8.15 -0.78
N ILE A 549 10.75 7.83 -1.97
CA ILE A 549 10.09 8.13 -3.25
C ILE A 549 10.20 6.93 -4.18
N SER A 550 9.25 6.82 -5.09
CA SER A 550 9.27 5.85 -6.17
C SER A 550 8.76 6.45 -7.47
N ILE A 551 9.06 5.84 -8.59
CA ILE A 551 8.53 6.24 -9.89
C ILE A 551 7.98 5.00 -10.58
N ASP A 552 6.73 5.10 -11.00
CA ASP A 552 6.15 4.13 -11.91
C ASP A 552 6.66 4.39 -13.33
N LYS A 553 7.62 3.62 -13.78
CA LYS A 553 8.26 3.79 -15.09
C LYS A 553 7.31 3.62 -16.29
N LYS A 554 6.11 3.05 -16.09
CA LYS A 554 5.08 2.93 -17.12
C LYS A 554 4.37 4.24 -17.40
N THR A 555 4.27 5.10 -16.39
CA THR A 555 3.52 6.37 -16.47
C THR A 555 4.38 7.59 -16.19
N ASP A 556 5.63 7.41 -15.76
CA ASP A 556 6.52 8.45 -15.23
C ASP A 556 5.90 9.25 -14.07
N THR A 557 4.95 8.65 -13.35
CA THR A 557 4.37 9.26 -12.16
C THR A 557 5.33 9.09 -11.00
N LEU A 558 5.71 10.20 -10.37
CA LEU A 558 6.45 10.24 -9.12
C LEU A 558 5.49 10.01 -7.95
N TYR A 559 5.83 9.07 -7.09
CA TYR A 559 5.14 8.83 -5.82
C TYR A 559 6.07 9.22 -4.68
N ALA A 560 5.52 9.83 -3.64
CA ALA A 560 6.29 10.29 -2.49
C ALA A 560 5.45 10.27 -1.22
N GLY A 561 6.10 9.91 -0.10
CA GLY A 561 5.54 10.03 1.23
C GLY A 561 6.36 10.98 2.09
N TRP A 562 5.73 11.83 2.90
CA TRP A 562 6.44 12.69 3.85
C TRP A 562 5.67 12.92 5.13
N VAL A 563 6.43 13.08 6.20
CA VAL A 563 5.92 13.36 7.53
C VAL A 563 5.43 14.80 7.63
N GLY A 564 4.29 14.99 8.29
CA GLY A 564 3.76 16.29 8.66
C GLY A 564 4.44 16.91 9.89
N PRO A 565 4.04 18.10 10.33
CA PRO A 565 4.51 18.71 11.58
C PRO A 565 4.01 17.94 12.80
N ASP A 566 4.43 18.33 14.01
CA ASP A 566 4.25 17.49 15.21
C ASP A 566 2.95 17.75 15.99
N ALA A 567 2.12 18.71 15.57
CA ALA A 567 0.87 19.04 16.26
C ALA A 567 -0.11 17.86 16.27
N GLY A 568 -0.37 17.30 17.44
CA GLY A 568 -1.26 16.15 17.61
C GLY A 568 -2.75 16.44 17.38
N SER A 569 -3.15 17.72 17.38
CA SER A 569 -4.53 18.15 17.22
C SER A 569 -4.62 19.41 16.35
N PRO A 570 -5.72 19.62 15.61
CA PRO A 570 -5.95 20.86 14.90
C PRO A 570 -6.22 22.01 15.88
N SER A 571 -5.86 23.21 15.48
CA SER A 571 -6.07 24.45 16.24
C SER A 571 -6.83 25.45 15.41
N THR A 572 -7.90 26.02 15.98
CA THR A 572 -8.62 27.14 15.34
C THR A 572 -7.78 28.40 15.25
N THR A 573 -6.71 28.48 16.07
CA THR A 573 -5.77 29.61 16.05
C THR A 573 -4.63 29.38 15.06
N TRP A 574 -4.05 28.14 14.98
CA TRP A 574 -2.78 27.92 14.29
C TRP A 574 -2.88 27.12 13.00
N GLY A 575 -3.92 26.32 12.82
CA GLY A 575 -4.11 25.53 11.59
C GLY A 575 -4.32 24.05 11.82
N PRO A 576 -4.14 23.24 10.76
CA PRO A 576 -4.39 21.80 10.80
C PRO A 576 -3.42 21.09 11.76
N ALA A 577 -3.87 19.92 12.23
CA ALA A 577 -2.98 18.99 12.90
C ALA A 577 -1.86 18.52 11.97
N LYS A 578 -0.94 17.76 12.50
CA LYS A 578 -0.04 16.93 11.75
C LYS A 578 -0.79 16.11 10.69
N TYR A 579 -0.45 16.32 9.43
CA TYR A 579 -0.85 15.45 8.34
C TYR A 579 0.37 14.83 7.71
N ASP A 580 0.50 13.53 7.89
CA ASP A 580 1.38 12.76 7.04
C ASP A 580 0.74 12.63 5.66
N THR A 581 1.54 12.63 4.63
CA THR A 581 1.05 12.85 3.27
C THR A 581 1.68 11.86 2.30
N PHE A 582 0.83 11.37 1.37
CA PHE A 582 1.29 10.70 0.16
C PHE A 582 0.81 11.47 -1.07
N ALA A 583 1.67 11.58 -2.06
CA ALA A 583 1.34 12.25 -3.31
C ALA A 583 1.76 11.43 -4.53
N ALA A 584 0.83 11.32 -5.49
CA ALA A 584 1.09 10.85 -6.85
C ALA A 584 1.23 12.09 -7.74
N ILE A 585 2.41 12.32 -8.26
CA ILE A 585 2.83 13.59 -8.88
C ILE A 585 3.17 13.36 -10.35
N THR A 586 2.38 13.93 -11.25
CA THR A 586 2.56 13.81 -12.70
C THR A 586 3.19 15.04 -13.35
N LYS A 587 3.31 16.14 -12.62
CA LYS A 587 3.89 17.40 -13.07
C LYS A 587 4.47 18.20 -11.89
N PRO A 588 5.44 19.08 -12.13
CA PRO A 588 6.09 19.86 -11.07
C PRO A 588 5.10 20.74 -10.32
N GLY A 589 5.37 21.04 -9.06
CA GLY A 589 4.48 21.85 -8.26
C GLY A 589 4.98 22.20 -6.87
N ASN A 590 4.21 23.08 -6.20
CA ASN A 590 4.40 23.45 -4.81
C ASN A 590 3.38 22.69 -3.94
N HIS A 591 3.84 21.86 -3.00
CA HIS A 591 2.99 21.04 -2.14
C HIS A 591 2.68 21.66 -0.76
N GLY A 592 3.08 22.91 -0.57
CA GLY A 592 2.53 23.81 0.42
C GLY A 592 3.34 24.05 1.69
N TRP A 593 4.17 23.12 2.14
CA TRP A 593 4.95 23.33 3.36
C TRP A 593 5.95 24.50 3.23
N PRO A 594 6.05 25.42 4.20
CA PRO A 594 5.41 25.43 5.53
C PRO A 594 4.09 26.21 5.62
N TYR A 595 3.51 26.62 4.52
CA TYR A 595 2.33 27.49 4.49
C TYR A 595 1.01 26.73 4.59
N CYS A 596 0.95 25.56 3.97
CA CYS A 596 -0.27 24.75 3.83
C CYS A 596 0.05 23.27 3.91
N MET A 597 -0.94 22.46 4.29
CA MET A 597 -0.84 21.01 4.33
C MET A 597 -2.08 20.33 3.74
N GLY A 598 -1.93 19.04 3.42
CA GLY A 598 -3.04 18.19 2.97
C GLY A 598 -3.74 18.73 1.74
N ASN A 599 -5.04 18.97 1.85
CA ASN A 599 -5.84 19.58 0.79
C ASN A 599 -5.88 21.11 0.94
N LYS A 600 -4.75 21.79 0.75
CA LYS A 600 -4.62 23.25 0.84
C LYS A 600 -5.16 23.83 2.16
N GLN A 601 -4.88 23.13 3.29
CA GLN A 601 -5.24 23.64 4.60
C GLN A 601 -4.17 24.63 5.07
N PRO A 602 -4.49 25.92 5.27
CA PRO A 602 -3.51 26.91 5.63
C PRO A 602 -3.10 26.82 7.10
N TYR A 603 -1.84 27.10 7.35
CA TYR A 603 -1.36 27.49 8.67
C TYR A 603 -1.52 28.99 8.85
N ARG A 604 -1.39 29.42 10.10
CA ARG A 604 -1.39 30.82 10.48
C ARG A 604 0.01 31.27 10.84
N ASP A 605 0.40 32.45 10.38
CA ASP A 605 1.68 33.04 10.72
C ASP A 605 1.70 33.57 12.16
N ARG A 606 2.87 33.74 12.73
CA ARG A 606 3.10 34.15 14.11
C ARG A 606 3.84 35.48 14.18
N ASN A 607 3.47 36.30 15.15
CA ASN A 607 4.22 37.50 15.46
C ASN A 607 5.52 37.12 16.21
N LEU A 608 6.64 37.45 15.66
CA LEU A 608 7.93 37.29 16.31
C LEU A 608 8.44 38.69 16.67
N PRO A 609 8.75 39.04 17.89
CA PRO A 609 9.21 38.21 19.02
C PRO A 609 8.15 37.64 19.98
N ASP A 610 6.86 37.86 19.79
CA ASP A 610 5.82 37.22 20.62
C ASP A 610 5.07 36.12 19.85
N PRO A 611 5.57 34.87 19.86
CA PRO A 611 4.99 33.77 19.08
C PRO A 611 3.58 33.37 19.50
N SER A 612 3.11 33.85 20.66
CA SER A 612 1.73 33.61 21.12
C SER A 612 0.68 34.39 20.32
N LYS A 613 1.12 35.47 19.63
CA LYS A 613 0.23 36.32 18.84
C LYS A 613 0.12 35.85 17.41
N PRO A 614 -1.09 35.46 16.97
CA PRO A 614 -1.32 35.09 15.57
C PRO A 614 -1.29 36.35 14.66
N LEU A 615 -0.73 36.18 13.48
CA LEU A 615 -0.83 37.09 12.34
C LEU A 615 -1.92 36.62 11.35
N GLY A 616 -1.72 36.87 10.06
CA GLY A 616 -2.63 36.40 9.00
C GLY A 616 -2.56 34.90 8.72
N TRP A 617 -3.61 34.36 8.10
CA TRP A 617 -3.56 33.04 7.50
C TRP A 617 -2.81 33.09 6.19
N TYR A 618 -2.01 32.04 5.90
CA TYR A 618 -1.34 31.95 4.61
C TYR A 618 -2.36 31.68 3.49
N ASP A 619 -2.13 32.28 2.33
CA ASP A 619 -2.94 32.03 1.13
C ASP A 619 -2.33 30.86 0.35
N CYS A 620 -3.00 29.72 0.33
CA CYS A 620 -2.53 28.55 -0.40
C CYS A 620 -2.62 28.71 -1.94
N ASN A 621 -3.42 29.65 -2.43
CA ASN A 621 -3.50 29.91 -3.88
C ASN A 621 -2.47 30.94 -4.37
N ALA A 622 -1.95 31.74 -3.46
CA ALA A 622 -0.92 32.75 -3.75
C ALA A 622 0.06 32.88 -2.57
N PRO A 623 0.78 31.80 -2.20
CA PRO A 623 1.64 31.85 -1.05
C PRO A 623 2.81 32.80 -1.26
N LYS A 624 3.21 33.50 -0.19
CA LYS A 624 4.33 34.42 -0.21
C LYS A 624 5.39 34.04 0.82
N ASN A 625 6.64 34.14 0.41
CA ASN A 625 7.78 33.96 1.30
C ASN A 625 8.38 35.31 1.67
N GLU A 626 7.92 35.85 2.77
CA GLU A 626 8.37 37.15 3.34
C GLU A 626 9.38 36.96 4.48
N SER A 627 9.99 35.76 4.62
CA SER A 627 11.03 35.57 5.61
C SER A 627 12.28 36.41 5.30
N PRO A 628 12.91 37.03 6.31
CA PRO A 628 14.19 37.72 6.13
C PRO A 628 15.32 36.74 5.74
N ASN A 629 15.11 35.43 5.87
CA ASN A 629 16.06 34.39 5.47
C ASN A 629 15.79 33.87 4.03
N ASN A 630 14.85 34.48 3.30
CA ASN A 630 14.54 34.11 1.91
C ASN A 630 15.46 34.90 0.95
N ASP A 631 16.17 34.14 0.13
CA ASP A 631 16.93 34.69 -1.01
C ASP A 631 16.37 34.23 -2.37
N GLY A 632 15.21 33.59 -2.32
CA GLY A 632 14.41 33.15 -3.46
C GLY A 632 13.31 34.13 -3.85
N LEU A 633 12.35 33.67 -4.65
CA LEU A 633 11.18 34.44 -5.02
C LEU A 633 10.28 34.69 -3.79
N VAL A 634 9.67 35.89 -3.75
CA VAL A 634 8.67 36.21 -2.74
C VAL A 634 7.32 35.58 -3.11
N ASN A 635 6.86 35.75 -4.34
CA ASN A 635 5.62 35.16 -4.82
C ASN A 635 5.88 33.72 -5.29
N LEU A 636 5.25 32.76 -4.63
CA LEU A 636 5.46 31.35 -4.89
C LEU A 636 4.34 30.75 -5.77
N PRO A 637 4.63 29.64 -6.47
CA PRO A 637 3.59 28.92 -7.20
C PRO A 637 2.43 28.51 -6.28
N PRO A 638 1.17 28.49 -6.81
CA PRO A 638 0.02 28.01 -6.07
C PRO A 638 0.24 26.61 -5.50
N VAL A 639 -0.32 26.36 -4.32
CA VAL A 639 -0.22 25.05 -3.68
C VAL A 639 -1.04 24.02 -4.45
N THR A 640 -0.46 22.87 -4.70
CA THR A 640 -1.10 21.68 -5.25
C THR A 640 -1.62 20.81 -4.11
N SER A 641 -2.86 20.32 -4.21
CA SER A 641 -3.43 19.35 -3.28
C SER A 641 -2.68 18.02 -3.36
N ASN A 642 -2.54 17.36 -2.21
CA ASN A 642 -1.93 16.04 -2.11
C ASN A 642 -2.97 14.94 -2.40
N THR A 643 -2.48 13.71 -2.68
CA THR A 643 -3.35 12.59 -3.04
C THR A 643 -4.02 11.98 -1.81
N ILE A 644 -3.23 11.74 -0.76
CA ILE A 644 -3.66 11.15 0.51
C ILE A 644 -3.03 11.96 1.64
N TRP A 645 -3.80 12.24 2.69
CA TRP A 645 -3.30 12.81 3.92
C TRP A 645 -4.05 12.22 5.11
N TYR A 646 -3.36 12.00 6.21
CA TYR A 646 -3.94 11.45 7.43
C TYR A 646 -3.30 12.05 8.68
N SER A 647 -4.09 12.11 9.75
CA SER A 647 -3.66 12.65 11.04
C SER A 647 -3.45 11.52 12.05
N PRO A 648 -2.80 11.79 13.20
CA PRO A 648 -2.70 10.85 14.30
C PRO A 648 -4.05 10.36 14.83
N GLN A 649 -5.12 11.06 14.53
CA GLN A 649 -6.49 10.71 14.95
C GLN A 649 -7.23 9.84 13.93
N GLY A 650 -6.57 9.46 12.85
CA GLY A 650 -7.12 8.63 11.78
C GLY A 650 -7.74 9.43 10.64
N GLY A 651 -7.63 8.87 9.44
CA GLY A 651 -8.19 9.42 8.22
C GLY A 651 -7.61 10.75 7.76
N GLY A 652 -8.05 11.21 6.62
CA GLY A 652 -7.79 12.54 6.12
C GLY A 652 -9.05 13.40 6.27
N PRO A 653 -9.18 14.21 7.31
CA PRO A 653 -10.37 15.04 7.45
C PRO A 653 -10.37 16.14 6.40
N ASP A 654 -11.52 16.35 5.79
CA ASP A 654 -11.78 17.57 5.04
C ASP A 654 -12.32 18.62 6.03
N PHE A 655 -11.58 19.71 6.21
CA PHE A 655 -11.99 20.78 7.10
C PHE A 655 -12.80 21.80 6.31
N PRO A 656 -14.12 21.95 6.61
CA PRO A 656 -14.91 23.00 6.01
C PRO A 656 -14.35 24.37 6.42
N ARG A 657 -14.51 25.34 5.55
CA ARG A 657 -14.14 26.74 5.80
C ARG A 657 -15.37 27.52 6.16
N ASP A 658 -15.22 28.51 7.06
CA ASP A 658 -16.26 29.52 7.32
C ASP A 658 -16.38 30.51 6.13
N ALA A 659 -17.32 31.44 6.22
CA ALA A 659 -17.56 32.44 5.21
C ALA A 659 -16.35 33.36 4.93
N ASN A 660 -15.37 33.41 5.85
CA ASN A 660 -14.13 34.17 5.72
C ASN A 660 -12.98 33.32 5.20
N GLY A 661 -13.23 32.05 4.82
CA GLY A 661 -12.22 31.11 4.37
C GLY A 661 -11.35 30.52 5.50
N ILE A 662 -11.72 30.74 6.75
CA ILE A 662 -10.99 30.23 7.92
C ILE A 662 -11.39 28.77 8.17
N PRO A 663 -10.42 27.83 8.35
CA PRO A 663 -10.75 26.44 8.63
C PRO A 663 -11.60 26.27 9.86
N SER A 664 -12.71 25.56 9.74
CA SER A 664 -13.60 25.17 10.85
C SER A 664 -13.28 23.73 11.25
N TYR A 665 -12.60 23.55 12.36
CA TYR A 665 -12.17 22.24 12.86
C TYR A 665 -13.26 21.58 13.73
N LYS A 666 -14.43 21.32 13.15
CA LYS A 666 -15.48 20.60 13.85
C LYS A 666 -15.28 19.10 13.70
N THR A 667 -14.93 18.42 14.76
CA THR A 667 -14.68 16.97 14.79
C THR A 667 -15.86 16.14 14.30
N ALA A 668 -17.09 16.58 14.53
CA ALA A 668 -18.30 15.87 14.09
C ALA A 668 -18.54 15.91 12.56
N GLU A 669 -17.86 16.79 11.83
CA GLU A 669 -17.99 16.96 10.38
C GLU A 669 -16.77 16.43 9.62
N GLN A 670 -15.81 15.80 10.31
CA GLN A 670 -14.64 15.18 9.67
C GLN A 670 -15.08 14.00 8.83
N LYS A 671 -14.98 14.14 7.51
CA LYS A 671 -15.12 13.03 6.59
C LYS A 671 -13.75 12.43 6.35
N PHE A 672 -13.59 11.18 6.71
CA PHE A 672 -12.36 10.46 6.39
C PHE A 672 -12.31 10.18 4.89
N LEU A 673 -11.27 10.66 4.23
CA LEU A 673 -11.06 10.40 2.81
C LEU A 673 -10.90 8.90 2.55
N LEU A 674 -10.23 8.23 3.48
CA LEU A 674 -9.92 6.81 3.43
C LEU A 674 -10.13 6.22 4.84
N PRO A 675 -11.26 5.58 5.12
CA PRO A 675 -11.64 5.14 6.46
C PRO A 675 -10.74 4.05 7.05
N TRP A 676 -9.92 3.40 6.24
CA TRP A 676 -8.96 2.38 6.65
C TRP A 676 -7.58 2.97 7.06
N LEU A 677 -7.32 4.25 6.81
CA LEU A 677 -6.19 4.97 7.41
C LEU A 677 -6.54 5.33 8.85
N LYS A 678 -6.21 4.45 9.77
CA LYS A 678 -6.38 4.70 11.20
C LYS A 678 -5.30 5.65 11.70
N GLY A 679 -5.60 6.35 12.80
CA GLY A 679 -4.66 7.28 13.42
C GLY A 679 -3.40 6.63 13.95
N GLY A 680 -2.42 7.47 14.26
CA GLY A 680 -1.16 7.07 14.89
C GLY A 680 0.08 7.14 14.01
N GLY A 681 -0.04 7.32 12.69
CA GLY A 681 1.07 7.47 11.78
C GLY A 681 2.02 8.59 12.16
N GLN A 682 3.30 8.34 12.08
CA GLN A 682 4.34 9.31 12.45
C GLN A 682 5.35 9.57 11.33
N ALA A 683 5.39 8.71 10.29
CA ALA A 683 6.24 8.94 9.13
C ALA A 683 5.73 8.16 7.92
N ALA A 684 5.11 8.86 6.97
CA ALA A 684 4.64 8.28 5.73
C ALA A 684 5.81 7.79 4.88
N MET A 685 5.86 6.49 4.62
CA MET A 685 6.85 5.81 3.78
C MET A 685 6.22 5.42 2.45
N ASP A 686 6.68 6.07 1.40
CA ASP A 686 6.31 5.70 0.04
C ASP A 686 6.79 4.29 -0.30
N GLY A 687 6.10 3.65 -1.20
CA GLY A 687 6.44 2.35 -1.75
C GLY A 687 6.19 2.25 -3.25
N PRO A 688 6.52 1.11 -3.83
CA PRO A 688 6.44 0.94 -5.28
C PRO A 688 5.00 0.83 -5.77
N VAL A 689 4.78 1.20 -7.02
CA VAL A 689 3.65 0.69 -7.79
C VAL A 689 4.04 -0.67 -8.36
N TYR A 690 3.26 -1.71 -8.03
CA TYR A 690 3.52 -3.02 -8.60
C TYR A 690 3.21 -3.03 -10.09
N ARG A 691 4.10 -3.65 -10.89
CA ARG A 691 3.88 -3.89 -12.31
C ARG A 691 4.07 -5.37 -12.60
N TYR A 692 2.98 -6.00 -13.01
CA TYR A 692 2.99 -7.42 -13.38
C TYR A 692 3.70 -7.64 -14.70
N ASP A 693 4.75 -8.45 -14.66
CA ASP A 693 5.43 -8.91 -15.88
C ASP A 693 4.87 -10.29 -16.30
N ALA A 694 4.08 -10.31 -17.36
CA ALA A 694 3.52 -11.54 -17.92
C ALA A 694 4.61 -12.47 -18.49
N ASN A 695 5.75 -11.91 -18.91
CA ASN A 695 6.84 -12.67 -19.52
C ASN A 695 7.77 -13.30 -18.48
N SER A 696 7.74 -12.84 -17.23
CA SER A 696 8.54 -13.44 -16.17
C SER A 696 8.02 -14.83 -15.83
N ALA A 697 8.88 -15.83 -15.88
CA ALA A 697 8.58 -17.20 -15.45
C ALA A 697 8.68 -17.42 -13.94
N SER A 698 8.95 -16.36 -13.15
CA SER A 698 9.10 -16.47 -11.71
C SER A 698 7.81 -16.94 -11.04
N ALA A 699 7.89 -18.02 -10.29
CA ALA A 699 6.79 -18.51 -9.45
C ALA A 699 6.58 -17.66 -8.18
N ALA A 700 7.54 -16.81 -7.84
CA ALA A 700 7.49 -15.94 -6.65
C ALA A 700 6.83 -14.59 -6.93
N LYS A 701 6.60 -14.24 -8.22
CA LYS A 701 6.00 -12.96 -8.60
C LYS A 701 4.58 -12.84 -8.07
N TRP A 702 4.25 -11.66 -7.61
CA TRP A 702 2.89 -11.37 -7.17
C TRP A 702 1.92 -11.39 -8.36
N PRO A 703 0.64 -11.75 -8.15
CA PRO A 703 -0.36 -11.87 -9.21
C PRO A 703 -0.66 -10.55 -9.92
N SER A 704 -1.21 -10.66 -11.11
CA SER A 704 -1.66 -9.53 -11.92
C SER A 704 -2.76 -8.68 -11.25
N TYR A 705 -3.47 -9.22 -10.27
CA TYR A 705 -4.40 -8.48 -9.40
C TYR A 705 -3.78 -7.21 -8.81
N TRP A 706 -2.48 -7.24 -8.50
CA TRP A 706 -1.76 -6.12 -7.89
C TRP A 706 -1.25 -5.10 -8.92
N ASP A 707 -1.34 -5.39 -10.24
CA ASP A 707 -0.83 -4.48 -11.27
C ASP A 707 -1.45 -3.10 -11.18
N GLY A 708 -0.62 -2.09 -11.11
CA GLY A 708 -1.00 -0.69 -11.01
C GLY A 708 -1.44 -0.24 -9.61
N LYS A 709 -1.40 -1.09 -8.60
CA LYS A 709 -1.65 -0.68 -7.22
C LYS A 709 -0.39 -0.09 -6.59
N TRP A 710 -0.57 1.04 -5.94
CA TRP A 710 0.47 1.76 -5.22
C TRP A 710 0.55 1.31 -3.77
N PHE A 711 1.72 0.94 -3.32
CA PHE A 711 1.97 0.49 -1.97
C PHE A 711 2.31 1.67 -1.07
N VAL A 712 1.58 1.86 0.00
CA VAL A 712 1.78 2.92 0.98
C VAL A 712 1.91 2.35 2.38
N GLY A 713 2.82 2.90 3.17
CA GLY A 713 3.06 2.43 4.53
C GLY A 713 3.49 3.55 5.47
N ASP A 714 3.56 3.23 6.74
CA ASP A 714 4.08 4.11 7.77
C ASP A 714 5.29 3.45 8.44
N PHE A 715 6.24 4.28 8.90
CA PHE A 715 7.43 3.79 9.58
C PHE A 715 7.08 3.11 10.91
N TYR A 716 6.17 3.70 11.67
CA TYR A 716 5.81 3.17 12.98
C TYR A 716 4.83 2.01 12.90
N ASP A 717 4.83 1.21 13.95
CA ASP A 717 4.35 -0.14 14.11
C ASP A 717 2.84 -0.39 14.07
N ALA A 718 2.59 -1.65 14.02
CA ALA A 718 1.51 -2.54 14.49
C ALA A 718 0.08 -2.21 14.08
N ASP A 719 -0.38 -1.01 14.20
CA ASP A 719 -1.73 -0.60 13.78
C ASP A 719 -1.71 0.38 12.61
N GLN A 720 -0.51 0.66 12.10
CA GLN A 720 -0.30 1.64 11.05
C GLN A 720 -0.59 1.08 9.65
N PRO A 721 -1.03 1.93 8.74
CA PRO A 721 -1.42 1.48 7.41
C PRO A 721 -0.23 0.98 6.59
N ARG A 722 -0.35 -0.27 6.14
CA ARG A 722 0.35 -0.81 4.98
C ARG A 722 -0.72 -1.26 4.03
N HIS A 723 -0.88 -0.53 2.95
CA HIS A 723 -2.00 -0.70 2.04
C HIS A 723 -1.53 -0.72 0.60
N ALA A 724 -2.25 -1.47 -0.22
CA ALA A 724 -2.22 -1.31 -1.66
C ALA A 724 -3.38 -0.40 -2.08
N VAL A 725 -3.08 0.67 -2.77
CA VAL A 725 -4.02 1.72 -3.16
C VAL A 725 -4.21 1.72 -4.67
N LEU A 726 -5.45 1.71 -5.10
CA LEU A 726 -5.82 1.92 -6.49
C LEU A 726 -6.24 3.38 -6.70
N LEU A 727 -5.61 4.04 -7.67
CA LEU A 727 -5.97 5.38 -8.08
C LEU A 727 -6.82 5.35 -9.35
N ASP A 728 -7.85 6.21 -9.43
CA ASP A 728 -8.52 6.50 -10.69
C ASP A 728 -7.84 7.70 -11.37
N PRO A 729 -7.09 7.50 -12.46
CA PRO A 729 -6.39 8.58 -13.14
C PRO A 729 -7.30 9.50 -13.93
N LYS A 730 -8.57 9.11 -14.15
CA LYS A 730 -9.56 9.90 -14.91
C LYS A 730 -10.20 11.01 -14.07
N THR A 731 -10.11 10.92 -12.76
CA THR A 731 -10.68 11.91 -11.86
C THR A 731 -9.68 13.01 -11.54
N ALA A 732 -10.14 14.25 -11.53
CA ALA A 732 -9.35 15.47 -11.48
C ALA A 732 -8.35 15.48 -10.31
N GLY A 733 -7.13 15.87 -10.60
CA GLY A 733 -6.00 15.99 -9.67
C GLY A 733 -4.71 15.55 -10.33
N GLN A 734 -3.59 15.78 -9.67
CA GLN A 734 -2.33 15.17 -10.08
C GLN A 734 -2.37 13.68 -9.69
N GLY A 735 -2.05 12.79 -10.64
CA GLY A 735 -1.90 11.36 -10.39
C GLY A 735 -3.18 10.58 -10.06
N GLY A 736 -4.36 11.20 -10.10
CA GLY A 736 -5.63 10.55 -9.81
C GLY A 736 -6.07 10.65 -8.34
N ILE A 737 -7.22 10.06 -8.03
CA ILE A 737 -7.74 9.98 -6.65
C ILE A 737 -7.79 8.52 -6.18
N PRO A 738 -7.64 8.25 -4.88
CA PRO A 738 -7.81 6.92 -4.33
C PRO A 738 -9.29 6.48 -4.44
N VAL A 739 -9.52 5.33 -5.08
CA VAL A 739 -10.85 4.77 -5.24
C VAL A 739 -11.03 3.44 -4.51
N HIS A 740 -9.93 2.77 -4.21
CA HIS A 740 -9.91 1.55 -3.43
C HIS A 740 -8.59 1.43 -2.68
N ALA A 741 -8.63 0.85 -1.49
CA ALA A 741 -7.44 0.42 -0.79
C ALA A 741 -7.71 -0.84 0.03
N GLU A 742 -6.67 -1.62 0.18
CA GLU A 742 -6.73 -2.85 0.93
C GLU A 742 -5.52 -3.02 1.84
N SER A 743 -5.76 -3.59 3.01
CA SER A 743 -4.72 -3.81 4.00
C SER A 743 -3.81 -4.97 3.59
N LEU A 744 -2.51 -4.73 3.65
CA LEU A 744 -1.48 -5.76 3.46
C LEU A 744 -1.03 -6.40 4.78
N LYS A 745 -1.68 -6.09 5.89
CA LYS A 745 -1.24 -6.48 7.25
C LYS A 745 -1.06 -7.99 7.43
N LYS A 746 -1.89 -8.79 6.76
CA LYS A 746 -1.81 -10.25 6.86
C LYS A 746 -0.82 -10.87 5.87
N ILE A 747 -0.52 -10.17 4.77
CA ILE A 747 0.44 -10.60 3.75
C ILE A 747 1.86 -10.19 4.16
N ILE A 748 2.01 -8.99 4.71
CA ILE A 748 3.26 -8.47 5.25
C ILE A 748 3.12 -8.47 6.77
N PRO A 749 3.61 -9.51 7.46
CA PRO A 749 3.37 -9.68 8.89
C PRO A 749 4.06 -8.58 9.69
N ILE A 750 3.32 -8.08 10.67
CA ILE A 750 3.74 -7.02 11.58
C ILE A 750 3.73 -7.55 13.01
N GLY A 751 4.60 -7.05 13.85
CA GLY A 751 4.57 -7.32 15.28
C GLY A 751 5.81 -8.04 15.81
N ASN A 752 5.68 -8.78 16.91
CA ASN A 752 6.86 -9.32 17.64
C ASN A 752 7.70 -10.28 16.81
N ASP A 753 7.10 -11.05 15.93
CA ASP A 753 7.76 -12.04 15.07
C ASP A 753 7.77 -11.63 13.59
N GLY A 754 7.39 -10.38 13.29
CA GLY A 754 7.33 -9.81 11.96
C GLY A 754 8.13 -8.52 11.82
N ILE A 755 7.82 -7.78 10.76
CA ILE A 755 8.42 -6.48 10.47
C ILE A 755 7.96 -5.46 11.51
N LYS A 756 8.90 -4.75 12.12
CA LYS A 756 8.63 -3.77 13.16
C LYS A 756 8.33 -2.41 12.58
N ASN A 757 9.35 -1.80 12.01
CA ASN A 757 9.27 -0.46 11.45
C ASN A 757 9.66 -0.51 9.99
N LEU A 758 8.70 -0.22 9.12
CA LEU A 758 8.91 -0.18 7.68
C LEU A 758 9.87 0.95 7.34
N MET A 759 11.03 0.62 6.78
CA MET A 759 12.01 1.64 6.36
C MET A 759 12.03 1.85 4.86
N ASP A 760 11.99 0.77 4.09
CA ASP A 760 11.94 0.82 2.63
C ASP A 760 11.39 -0.51 2.08
N TRP A 761 10.84 -0.49 0.88
CA TRP A 761 10.34 -1.68 0.18
C TRP A 761 10.41 -1.52 -1.32
N LYS A 762 10.80 -2.57 -2.03
CA LYS A 762 10.94 -2.60 -3.49
C LYS A 762 10.56 -3.97 -4.02
N PHE A 763 9.98 -4.02 -5.21
CA PHE A 763 9.88 -5.28 -5.94
C PHE A 763 11.18 -5.60 -6.66
N GLY A 764 11.62 -6.85 -6.57
CA GLY A 764 12.72 -7.37 -7.36
C GLY A 764 12.29 -7.67 -8.79
N PRO A 765 13.27 -7.96 -9.69
CA PRO A 765 12.99 -8.28 -11.09
C PRO A 765 12.22 -9.59 -11.25
N ASP A 766 12.24 -10.45 -10.26
CA ASP A 766 11.47 -11.68 -10.17
C ASP A 766 10.03 -11.49 -9.64
N GLY A 767 9.64 -10.26 -9.31
CA GLY A 767 8.34 -9.93 -8.74
C GLY A 767 8.20 -10.24 -7.24
N THR A 768 9.28 -10.61 -6.55
CA THR A 768 9.34 -10.72 -5.09
C THR A 768 9.35 -9.34 -4.45
N LEU A 769 8.57 -9.14 -3.39
CA LEU A 769 8.65 -7.90 -2.59
C LEU A 769 9.75 -8.04 -1.54
N TYR A 770 10.72 -7.14 -1.56
CA TYR A 770 11.72 -6.98 -0.50
C TYR A 770 11.31 -5.83 0.43
N VAL A 771 11.49 -6.03 1.73
CA VAL A 771 11.14 -5.05 2.77
C VAL A 771 12.31 -4.89 3.71
N LEU A 772 12.71 -3.65 3.94
CA LEU A 772 13.76 -3.30 4.89
C LEU A 772 13.11 -2.87 6.22
N ASP A 773 13.36 -3.66 7.25
CA ASP A 773 12.85 -3.44 8.61
C ASP A 773 13.90 -2.73 9.46
N TYR A 774 13.54 -1.57 9.98
CA TYR A 774 14.41 -0.80 10.84
C TYR A 774 14.61 -1.42 12.24
N GLY A 775 13.67 -2.27 12.67
CA GLY A 775 13.65 -2.79 14.02
C GLY A 775 12.91 -1.88 15.00
N ARG A 776 13.43 -1.65 16.19
CA ARG A 776 12.76 -0.85 17.22
C ARG A 776 13.27 0.57 17.31
N GLY A 777 12.33 1.50 17.51
CA GLY A 777 12.65 2.89 17.77
C GLY A 777 13.23 3.60 16.56
N PHE A 778 13.62 4.85 16.76
CA PHE A 778 14.31 5.67 15.80
C PHE A 778 15.62 6.17 16.43
N PHE A 779 16.70 6.34 15.67
CA PHE A 779 18.04 6.60 16.15
C PHE A 779 18.62 5.51 17.07
N THR A 780 18.21 4.26 16.89
CA THR A 780 18.73 3.13 17.65
C THR A 780 19.14 2.01 16.72
N SER A 781 20.28 1.36 17.01
CA SER A 781 20.63 0.10 16.40
C SER A 781 19.85 -1.03 17.07
N ASP A 782 19.17 -1.88 16.31
CA ASP A 782 18.42 -3.01 16.85
C ASP A 782 18.86 -4.32 16.16
N SER A 783 19.12 -5.33 16.94
CA SER A 783 19.36 -6.70 16.45
C SER A 783 18.15 -7.31 15.72
N LYS A 784 17.01 -6.65 15.76
CA LYS A 784 15.80 -7.04 15.04
C LYS A 784 15.66 -6.40 13.67
N SER A 785 16.50 -5.40 13.34
CA SER A 785 16.57 -4.89 11.97
C SER A 785 16.88 -6.03 11.00
N ALA A 786 16.27 -6.02 9.83
CA ALA A 786 16.41 -7.10 8.86
C ALA A 786 15.98 -6.71 7.45
N LEU A 787 16.53 -7.45 6.51
CA LEU A 787 15.94 -7.57 5.18
C LEU A 787 14.95 -8.74 5.18
N TRP A 788 13.75 -8.50 4.68
CA TRP A 788 12.70 -9.48 4.50
C TRP A 788 12.36 -9.65 3.02
N GLN A 789 11.84 -10.81 2.65
CA GLN A 789 11.16 -11.02 1.37
C GLN A 789 9.73 -11.49 1.59
N VAL A 790 8.84 -11.09 0.69
CA VAL A 790 7.45 -11.60 0.62
C VAL A 790 7.21 -12.15 -0.78
N THR A 791 7.07 -13.47 -0.87
CA THR A 791 6.86 -14.21 -2.10
C THR A 791 5.42 -14.71 -2.20
N TYR A 792 4.90 -14.79 -3.41
CA TYR A 792 3.64 -15.46 -3.72
C TYR A 792 3.88 -16.94 -3.98
N LYS A 793 2.98 -17.82 -3.50
CA LYS A 793 3.07 -19.27 -3.65
C LYS A 793 1.86 -19.87 -4.37
N GLY A 794 0.90 -19.06 -4.76
CA GLY A 794 -0.43 -19.49 -5.17
C GLY A 794 -0.54 -20.15 -6.55
N GLY A 795 0.53 -20.35 -7.27
CA GLY A 795 0.50 -21.05 -8.55
C GLY A 795 1.48 -20.53 -9.58
N GLY A 796 1.72 -21.32 -10.61
CA GLY A 796 2.53 -20.91 -11.77
C GLY A 796 1.92 -19.71 -12.54
N PRO A 797 2.57 -19.24 -13.60
CA PRO A 797 2.12 -18.08 -14.35
C PRO A 797 0.68 -18.28 -14.83
N THR A 798 -0.19 -17.33 -14.46
CA THR A 798 -1.52 -17.24 -15.06
C THR A 798 -1.31 -16.94 -16.55
N PRO A 799 -1.84 -17.75 -17.49
CA PRO A 799 -1.70 -17.47 -18.91
C PRO A 799 -2.18 -16.03 -19.19
N ALA A 800 -1.43 -15.29 -19.98
CA ALA A 800 -1.87 -13.96 -20.42
C ALA A 800 -3.22 -14.08 -21.16
N ALA A 801 -4.14 -13.14 -20.90
CA ALA A 801 -5.47 -13.15 -21.51
C ALA A 801 -5.42 -13.29 -23.06
N ASP A 802 -4.37 -12.74 -23.68
CA ASP A 802 -4.14 -12.83 -25.13
C ASP A 802 -3.69 -14.23 -25.63
N GLN A 803 -3.09 -15.08 -24.78
CA GLN A 803 -2.73 -16.45 -25.17
C GLN A 803 -3.95 -17.37 -25.21
N LEU A 804 -4.92 -17.13 -24.33
CA LEU A 804 -6.16 -17.89 -24.28
C LEU A 804 -7.08 -17.63 -25.50
N VAL A 805 -6.98 -16.44 -26.11
CA VAL A 805 -7.72 -16.11 -27.34
C VAL A 805 -7.11 -16.79 -28.57
N ARG A 806 -5.81 -17.10 -28.55
CA ARG A 806 -5.13 -17.79 -29.69
C ARG A 806 -5.29 -19.30 -29.66
N GLU A 807 -5.56 -19.91 -28.50
CA GLU A 807 -5.86 -21.35 -28.43
C GLU A 807 -7.36 -21.65 -28.64
N ALA A 808 -8.20 -20.61 -28.68
CA ALA A 808 -9.62 -20.72 -28.98
C ALA A 808 -10.01 -20.32 -30.41
N GLN A 809 -9.02 -19.99 -31.28
CA GLN A 809 -9.14 -19.84 -32.74
C GLN A 809 -8.51 -21.06 -33.46
#